data_40be75f324fba3159bfc2082c2427f1d
#
_entry.id   40be75f324fba3159bfc2082c2427f1d
#
_cell.length_a   1.000
_cell.length_b   1.000
_cell.length_c   1.000
_cell.angle_alpha   90.00
_cell.angle_beta   90.00
_cell.angle_gamma   90.00
#
_symmetry.space_group_name_H-M   'P 1'
#
loop_
_entity.id
_entity.type
_entity.pdbx_description
1 polymer ?
#
loop_
_entity_poly.entity_id
_entity_poly.type
_entity_poly.pdbx_seq_one_letter_code
_entity_poly.pdbx_strand_id
1 'polypeptide(L)'
;SALSSCNDGYKTNAHSDLIVQRLTCSAEENKGDLFLCHEKSFVNGLQRSADYSHTGNYSCKTNKSAPYAFTVEFRNVKKGELIHAEIWFKSAKPSKVGNVIISDNKTVQYDSNCFTAKTEGEWTLMTNTFKAIKDYDVVKVYGLNSTNSDIYFDDASIVRMSSTPKPPVTDSTLRIYIPPHQFSLLDSFLTEGRKEMILRKEFKKYVKGFILQKGDSTPVKLRLKGDWTDHLKTDKYSLRIKTSGNNAYNGLKSFSIQNPETRGMMLEWYIHQICAEEDLLTTRYDFVNVEINGEIKGAYALEEHFDKQLLEARNRREGPIVKLDEEGLWQLNYDLETKPRKVLSPAFMSSTILPFKKNRTHKSATLHEQFLVAQSNLNKYKNLESDPNNYVNLEAFAKYIAILDLGNVDHAQAWHNQRQYYNPVTAKLEPILYDCFQDKQHITGRRLFYLVDEVLTERRPTNLNLALLRDVNFRDFYLSYIQKLGSVDYIKNFNENNAAKIQSNLDLLAYEYPFYQAQVDLDFFEKSARAMESEKDSLLTFMKDFKEVTFVKDVWQKFPDTLDYFRPAIALKAHLENEEGGMKKISLRNFHQSDISVKAYSTDSLPDQLILLDSSVDFTGFTSDYETKHLFLPSDVKYVYYVPKNLGGKLIREKISKWPLPDNIDVRGDFSSVLNQYKKKGIITIPKGTYSFTKNVVATDAEKLIIEAGSSIDLTNTAGFISYIPVEIKGTPKNPVHIFSSDSTGSGFNVFSEHGHSILENTHFTGLNSMNKNHWILTGAVTLYGGSVAIANCSFNDNQCEDGLNIIRSKFTMTESTVSNTLSDGFDADFCTGVLSNSVITLTKNDALDFSGSQIEIIGCEISKAGDKGISGGENSQLKISNTSINGAVIGIASKDYSQLEVTDVRLKNCDYTYAAFRKKPEYGPASITVTSSSEQVKGRMLLDLDSKITIGSKVSVGKEKLDIESLYSNQ
;
A
#
# COMPACT_ATOMS: atom_id res chain seq x y z
N SER A 1 24.77 -20.05 5.39
CA SER A 1 26.18 -20.01 5.85
C SER A 1 27.00 -18.82 5.28
N ALA A 2 26.63 -18.23 4.17
CA ALA A 2 27.30 -17.05 3.62
C ALA A 2 26.94 -15.74 4.36
N LEU A 3 25.73 -15.64 4.92
CA LEU A 3 25.28 -14.46 5.68
C LEU A 3 25.84 -14.41 7.11
N SER A 4 26.20 -15.56 7.72
CA SER A 4 26.75 -15.60 9.07
C SER A 4 28.23 -15.16 9.17
N SER A 5 28.99 -15.23 8.08
CA SER A 5 30.41 -14.85 8.06
C SER A 5 30.66 -13.36 7.82
N CYS A 6 29.64 -12.59 7.41
CA CYS A 6 29.78 -11.15 7.13
C CYS A 6 29.69 -10.24 8.36
N ASN A 7 29.26 -10.75 9.53
CA ASN A 7 28.83 -9.86 10.61
C ASN A 7 29.91 -9.47 11.63
N ASP A 8 30.95 -10.27 11.82
CA ASP A 8 31.99 -9.95 12.82
C ASP A 8 33.17 -9.12 12.28
N GLY A 9 33.39 -9.11 10.97
CA GLY A 9 34.50 -8.40 10.32
C GLY A 9 34.21 -6.98 9.85
N TYR A 10 32.94 -6.64 9.55
CA TYR A 10 32.57 -5.31 9.01
C TYR A 10 32.54 -4.20 10.07
N LYS A 11 32.38 -4.54 11.33
CA LYS A 11 32.07 -3.60 12.42
C LYS A 11 33.22 -2.74 12.94
N THR A 12 34.45 -3.06 12.69
CA THR A 12 35.57 -2.37 13.38
C THR A 12 36.60 -1.70 12.47
N ASN A 13 36.70 -2.04 11.21
CA ASN A 13 37.77 -1.57 10.35
C ASN A 13 37.39 -0.48 9.34
N ALA A 14 36.14 -0.37 8.91
CA ALA A 14 35.75 0.59 7.86
C ALA A 14 35.79 2.07 8.29
N HIS A 15 35.71 2.37 9.60
CA HIS A 15 35.67 3.75 10.13
C HIS A 15 36.52 3.91 11.40
N SER A 16 37.57 3.15 11.56
CA SER A 16 38.48 3.21 12.70
C SER A 16 39.15 4.59 12.86
N ASP A 17 39.36 5.28 11.75
CA ASP A 17 39.85 6.65 11.66
C ASP A 17 38.91 7.70 12.29
N LEU A 18 37.62 7.39 12.40
CA LEU A 18 36.63 8.26 13.04
C LEU A 18 36.51 8.02 14.55
N ILE A 19 37.05 6.94 15.09
CA ILE A 19 36.96 6.63 16.52
C ILE A 19 37.89 7.56 17.32
N VAL A 20 37.28 8.40 18.15
CA VAL A 20 37.99 9.34 19.01
C VAL A 20 38.33 8.68 20.34
N GLN A 21 37.44 7.84 20.86
CA GLN A 21 37.58 7.22 22.17
C GLN A 21 36.83 5.87 22.22
N ARG A 22 37.46 4.88 22.86
CA ARG A 22 36.85 3.59 23.19
C ARG A 22 37.04 3.32 24.68
N LEU A 23 35.94 3.11 25.40
CA LEU A 23 35.96 2.81 26.82
C LEU A 23 35.36 1.44 27.08
N THR A 24 35.98 0.64 27.93
CA THR A 24 35.47 -0.67 28.36
C THR A 24 35.57 -0.79 29.87
N CYS A 25 34.60 -1.45 30.49
CA CYS A 25 34.59 -1.67 31.94
C CYS A 25 33.86 -2.97 32.30
N SER A 26 34.54 -3.88 33.03
CA SER A 26 34.01 -5.17 33.44
C SER A 26 33.73 -5.31 34.94
N ALA A 27 33.69 -4.25 35.68
CA ALA A 27 33.48 -4.17 37.15
C ALA A 27 34.56 -4.87 38.02
N GLU A 28 35.65 -5.39 37.43
CA GLU A 28 36.64 -6.19 38.16
C GLU A 28 37.44 -5.37 39.17
N GLU A 29 37.70 -4.09 38.94
CA GLU A 29 38.47 -3.21 39.83
C GLU A 29 37.67 -1.97 40.21
N ASN A 30 37.65 -1.63 41.50
CA ASN A 30 37.05 -0.37 41.97
C ASN A 30 37.87 0.31 43.08
N LYS A 31 37.70 1.61 43.16
CA LYS A 31 38.21 2.44 44.24
C LYS A 31 37.13 3.44 44.68
N GLY A 32 36.51 3.15 45.82
CA GLY A 32 35.35 3.93 46.27
C GLY A 32 34.21 3.82 45.29
N ASP A 33 33.62 4.93 44.88
CA ASP A 33 32.53 4.97 43.91
C ASP A 33 32.95 4.93 42.42
N LEU A 34 34.21 4.58 42.17
CA LEU A 34 34.73 4.49 40.79
C LEU A 34 35.08 3.05 40.43
N PHE A 35 34.55 2.53 39.34
CA PHE A 35 35.12 1.41 38.62
C PHE A 35 36.37 1.88 37.87
N LEU A 36 37.50 1.23 38.09
CA LEU A 36 38.77 1.59 37.46
C LEU A 36 38.89 0.88 36.12
N CYS A 37 38.94 1.64 35.04
CA CYS A 37 39.03 1.15 33.68
C CYS A 37 40.22 1.84 32.99
N HIS A 38 40.78 1.21 31.96
CA HIS A 38 42.07 1.57 31.37
C HIS A 38 42.17 3.04 30.93
N GLU A 39 41.17 3.58 30.26
CA GLU A 39 41.22 4.94 29.72
C GLU A 39 40.48 5.96 30.59
N LYS A 40 39.38 5.56 31.22
CA LYS A 40 38.54 6.44 32.03
C LYS A 40 37.69 5.64 33.02
N SER A 41 37.64 6.04 34.26
CA SER A 41 36.84 5.39 35.31
C SER A 41 35.34 5.72 35.15
N PHE A 42 34.52 4.78 35.53
CA PHE A 42 33.06 4.88 35.54
C PHE A 42 32.56 5.05 36.98
N VAL A 43 31.57 5.88 37.19
CA VAL A 43 30.91 6.06 38.48
C VAL A 43 30.01 4.87 38.81
N ASN A 44 29.60 4.72 40.07
CA ASN A 44 28.77 3.68 40.67
C ASN A 44 29.55 2.42 41.10
N GLY A 45 30.84 2.57 41.41
CA GLY A 45 31.72 1.48 41.88
C GLY A 45 31.32 0.95 43.28
N LEU A 46 30.58 1.72 44.10
CA LEU A 46 30.04 1.23 45.38
C LEU A 46 28.99 0.14 45.21
N GLN A 47 28.44 -0.02 44.02
CA GLN A 47 27.43 -1.03 43.67
C GLN A 47 28.04 -2.32 43.13
N ARG A 48 29.37 -2.48 43.21
CA ARG A 48 30.07 -3.70 42.83
C ARG A 48 29.56 -4.89 43.64
N SER A 49 29.23 -5.99 42.93
CA SER A 49 28.66 -7.21 43.49
C SER A 49 29.34 -8.44 42.92
N ALA A 50 29.52 -9.47 43.75
CA ALA A 50 29.97 -10.80 43.33
C ALA A 50 28.80 -11.81 43.19
N ASP A 51 27.55 -11.36 43.27
CA ASP A 51 26.38 -12.25 43.18
C ASP A 51 26.28 -12.92 41.83
N TYR A 52 26.53 -12.15 40.78
CA TYR A 52 26.52 -12.59 39.36
C TYR A 52 27.50 -11.76 38.56
N SER A 53 28.12 -12.36 37.55
CA SER A 53 29.00 -11.69 36.58
C SER A 53 28.74 -12.27 35.18
N HIS A 54 28.88 -11.47 34.13
CA HIS A 54 28.88 -11.90 32.75
C HIS A 54 30.27 -12.42 32.40
N THR A 55 31.29 -11.61 32.65
CA THR A 55 32.67 -12.06 32.61
C THR A 55 33.35 -11.79 33.96
N GLY A 56 34.48 -12.40 34.23
CA GLY A 56 35.22 -12.24 35.47
C GLY A 56 34.43 -12.69 36.72
N ASN A 57 34.54 -11.90 37.81
CA ASN A 57 33.99 -12.25 39.11
C ASN A 57 32.97 -11.25 39.66
N TYR A 58 32.83 -10.11 39.03
CA TYR A 58 32.03 -9.00 39.57
C TYR A 58 31.15 -8.31 38.52
N SER A 59 30.09 -7.68 38.95
CA SER A 59 29.20 -6.84 38.19
C SER A 59 28.73 -5.64 39.01
N CYS A 60 27.96 -4.73 38.40
CA CYS A 60 27.34 -3.60 39.07
C CYS A 60 25.88 -3.94 39.39
N LYS A 61 25.54 -4.11 40.67
CA LYS A 61 24.20 -4.45 41.16
C LYS A 61 23.39 -3.18 41.38
N THR A 62 22.25 -3.08 40.71
CA THR A 62 21.32 -1.94 40.80
C THR A 62 19.99 -2.35 41.40
N ASN A 63 19.33 -1.41 42.07
CA ASN A 63 18.01 -1.55 42.65
C ASN A 63 17.27 -0.20 42.67
N LYS A 64 16.09 -0.15 43.29
CA LYS A 64 15.28 1.06 43.34
C LYS A 64 16.00 2.25 43.98
N SER A 65 16.85 2.03 44.99
CA SER A 65 17.58 3.10 45.74
C SER A 65 18.89 3.50 45.07
N ALA A 66 19.46 2.63 44.25
CA ALA A 66 20.68 2.83 43.47
C ALA A 66 20.48 2.34 42.02
N PRO A 67 19.75 3.13 41.18
CA PRO A 67 19.28 2.66 39.89
C PRO A 67 20.30 2.77 38.74
N TYR A 68 21.46 3.40 38.95
CA TYR A 68 22.43 3.70 37.89
C TYR A 68 23.63 2.76 37.94
N ALA A 69 24.13 2.37 36.77
CA ALA A 69 25.32 1.53 36.58
C ALA A 69 26.27 2.15 35.55
N PHE A 70 27.58 2.00 35.75
CA PHE A 70 28.62 2.37 34.81
C PHE A 70 28.46 3.80 34.23
N THR A 71 28.19 4.77 35.07
CA THR A 71 28.01 6.16 34.62
C THR A 71 29.32 6.79 34.18
N VAL A 72 29.35 7.33 32.96
CA VAL A 72 30.47 8.09 32.43
C VAL A 72 30.01 9.35 31.71
N GLU A 73 30.80 10.44 31.78
CA GLU A 73 30.50 11.72 31.11
C GLU A 73 31.45 11.99 29.96
N PHE A 74 30.89 12.43 28.84
CA PHE A 74 31.64 13.00 27.72
C PHE A 74 31.44 14.51 27.70
N ARG A 75 32.51 15.27 27.64
CA ARG A 75 32.45 16.74 27.61
C ARG A 75 32.74 17.26 26.20
N ASN A 76 32.18 18.45 25.89
CA ASN A 76 32.39 19.15 24.63
C ASN A 76 32.07 18.27 23.42
N VAL A 77 30.92 17.58 23.45
CA VAL A 77 30.48 16.76 22.34
C VAL A 77 29.96 17.65 21.21
N LYS A 78 30.56 17.54 20.03
CA LYS A 78 30.25 18.39 18.88
C LYS A 78 29.13 17.87 18.06
N LYS A 79 28.40 18.76 17.36
CA LYS A 79 27.39 18.42 16.40
C LYS A 79 27.94 17.44 15.33
N GLY A 80 27.26 16.35 15.10
CA GLY A 80 27.66 15.31 14.16
C GLY A 80 28.42 14.13 14.78
N GLU A 81 28.94 14.28 16.00
CA GLU A 81 29.58 13.15 16.71
C GLU A 81 28.57 12.07 17.06
N LEU A 82 29.07 10.84 17.13
CA LEU A 82 28.30 9.64 17.46
C LEU A 82 28.84 9.03 18.76
N ILE A 83 27.96 8.67 19.69
CA ILE A 83 28.30 7.89 20.89
C ILE A 83 27.45 6.61 20.84
N HIS A 84 28.13 5.48 20.87
CA HIS A 84 27.50 4.15 20.95
C HIS A 84 27.87 3.49 22.26
N ALA A 85 26.88 2.90 22.93
CA ALA A 85 27.07 2.20 24.18
C ALA A 85 26.44 0.80 24.14
N GLU A 86 27.19 -0.15 24.66
CA GLU A 86 26.76 -1.55 24.84
C GLU A 86 27.02 -1.94 26.30
N ILE A 87 26.01 -2.50 26.98
CA ILE A 87 26.14 -2.97 28.35
C ILE A 87 25.36 -4.27 28.51
N TRP A 88 25.98 -5.31 29.06
CA TRP A 88 25.30 -6.52 29.44
C TRP A 88 24.50 -6.33 30.72
N PHE A 89 23.29 -6.91 30.79
CA PHE A 89 22.53 -6.97 32.02
C PHE A 89 21.92 -8.36 32.26
N LYS A 90 21.74 -8.70 33.53
CA LYS A 90 20.98 -9.84 34.02
C LYS A 90 19.93 -9.34 35.00
N SER A 91 18.68 -9.74 34.82
CA SER A 91 17.60 -9.42 35.75
C SER A 91 17.26 -10.60 36.63
N ALA A 92 17.05 -10.37 37.92
CA ALA A 92 16.52 -11.40 38.83
C ALA A 92 15.10 -11.89 38.45
N LYS A 93 14.38 -11.10 37.62
CA LYS A 93 13.06 -11.47 37.07
C LYS A 93 13.07 -11.28 35.56
N PRO A 94 12.79 -12.35 34.78
CA PRO A 94 12.85 -12.29 33.31
C PRO A 94 11.99 -11.20 32.64
N SER A 95 10.92 -10.77 33.32
CA SER A 95 10.02 -9.71 32.82
C SER A 95 10.53 -8.29 33.06
N LYS A 96 11.71 -8.11 33.65
CA LYS A 96 12.28 -6.80 33.98
C LYS A 96 13.56 -6.55 33.18
N VAL A 97 13.65 -5.39 32.56
CA VAL A 97 14.69 -5.03 31.60
C VAL A 97 15.55 -3.90 32.13
N GLY A 98 16.87 -4.07 32.05
CA GLY A 98 17.82 -2.98 32.19
C GLY A 98 17.89 -2.15 30.91
N ASN A 99 18.16 -0.86 31.03
CA ASN A 99 18.29 0.03 29.87
C ASN A 99 19.69 0.66 29.81
N VAL A 100 20.16 1.00 28.61
CA VAL A 100 21.32 1.83 28.37
C VAL A 100 20.84 3.22 27.96
N ILE A 101 21.20 4.25 28.74
CA ILE A 101 20.74 5.62 28.55
C ILE A 101 21.90 6.51 28.12
N ILE A 102 21.65 7.35 27.12
CA ILE A 102 22.56 8.44 26.72
C ILE A 102 21.75 9.73 26.81
N SER A 103 22.18 10.66 27.68
CA SER A 103 21.42 11.87 27.99
C SER A 103 22.29 13.12 28.12
N ASP A 104 21.73 14.29 27.82
CA ASP A 104 22.30 15.56 28.27
C ASP A 104 21.78 15.92 29.66
N ASN A 105 22.50 16.74 30.40
CA ASN A 105 22.15 17.10 31.78
C ASN A 105 20.88 17.98 31.91
N LYS A 106 20.32 18.47 30.81
CA LYS A 106 19.21 19.46 30.82
C LYS A 106 17.87 18.86 30.43
N THR A 107 17.90 17.87 29.61
CA THR A 107 16.71 17.13 29.17
C THR A 107 17.03 15.64 29.23
N VAL A 108 16.32 14.90 30.07
CA VAL A 108 16.36 13.44 30.01
C VAL A 108 15.68 13.04 28.71
N GLN A 109 16.42 13.09 27.60
CA GLN A 109 15.99 12.42 26.39
C GLN A 109 16.18 10.92 26.64
N TYR A 110 15.10 10.26 27.05
CA TYR A 110 15.00 8.83 26.94
C TYR A 110 15.08 8.53 25.44
N ASP A 111 16.28 8.17 25.00
CA ASP A 111 16.41 7.77 23.62
C ASP A 111 15.68 6.43 23.46
N SER A 112 14.63 6.40 22.63
CA SER A 112 13.86 5.21 22.28
C SER A 112 14.68 4.15 21.53
N ASN A 113 15.95 4.41 21.24
CA ASN A 113 16.87 3.57 20.47
C ASN A 113 17.65 2.57 21.34
N CYS A 114 17.27 2.39 22.60
CA CYS A 114 17.83 1.33 23.44
C CYS A 114 17.13 0.00 23.10
N PHE A 115 17.88 -0.99 22.62
CA PHE A 115 17.33 -2.28 22.21
C PHE A 115 18.25 -3.46 22.56
N THR A 116 17.63 -4.66 22.65
CA THR A 116 18.35 -5.90 22.84
C THR A 116 19.09 -6.32 21.57
N ALA A 117 20.42 -6.41 21.66
CA ALA A 117 21.26 -6.85 20.56
C ALA A 117 21.51 -8.37 20.56
N LYS A 118 21.69 -8.97 21.75
CA LYS A 118 22.10 -10.36 21.90
C LYS A 118 21.72 -10.90 23.29
N THR A 119 21.55 -12.21 23.41
CA THR A 119 21.41 -12.91 24.69
C THR A 119 22.44 -14.03 24.77
N GLU A 120 23.10 -14.18 25.94
CA GLU A 120 24.02 -15.27 26.28
C GLU A 120 23.63 -15.84 27.66
N GLY A 121 23.05 -17.02 27.69
CA GLY A 121 22.48 -17.60 28.89
C GLY A 121 21.39 -16.68 29.48
N GLU A 122 21.59 -16.23 30.73
CA GLU A 122 20.66 -15.28 31.40
C GLU A 122 21.06 -13.82 31.23
N TRP A 123 22.11 -13.51 30.48
CA TRP A 123 22.58 -12.18 30.21
C TRP A 123 22.06 -11.64 28.88
N THR A 124 21.73 -10.37 28.85
CA THR A 124 21.22 -9.68 27.67
C THR A 124 22.08 -8.45 27.39
N LEU A 125 22.55 -8.32 26.16
CA LEU A 125 23.27 -7.16 25.67
C LEU A 125 22.27 -6.08 25.22
N MET A 126 22.30 -4.94 25.89
CA MET A 126 21.55 -3.75 25.48
C MET A 126 22.50 -2.77 24.81
N THR A 127 22.01 -2.15 23.74
CA THR A 127 22.75 -1.13 22.98
C THR A 127 21.95 0.14 22.84
N ASN A 128 22.65 1.26 22.76
CA ASN A 128 22.07 2.55 22.44
C ASN A 128 23.08 3.39 21.65
N THR A 129 22.58 4.15 20.66
CA THR A 129 23.38 5.00 19.81
C THR A 129 22.83 6.41 19.79
N PHE A 130 23.67 7.37 20.15
CA PHE A 130 23.34 8.79 20.18
C PHE A 130 24.11 9.55 19.11
N LYS A 131 23.40 10.32 18.29
CA LYS A 131 23.99 11.27 17.34
C LYS A 131 23.78 12.69 17.83
N ALA A 132 24.87 13.44 18.00
CA ALA A 132 24.82 14.82 18.41
C ALA A 132 24.23 15.73 17.33
N ILE A 133 23.03 16.27 17.55
CA ILE A 133 22.34 17.17 16.61
C ILE A 133 22.72 18.65 16.79
N LYS A 134 23.38 18.97 17.91
CA LYS A 134 23.95 20.28 18.27
C LYS A 134 25.20 20.03 19.10
N ASP A 135 25.90 21.10 19.50
CA ASP A 135 26.99 21.02 20.50
C ASP A 135 26.39 20.81 21.90
N TYR A 136 27.00 19.90 22.66
CA TYR A 136 26.63 19.58 24.04
C TYR A 136 27.81 19.77 24.94
N ASP A 137 27.62 20.48 26.09
CA ASP A 137 28.64 20.65 27.10
C ASP A 137 28.99 19.31 27.76
N VAL A 138 27.96 18.51 28.07
CA VAL A 138 28.10 17.20 28.71
C VAL A 138 27.05 16.24 28.16
N VAL A 139 27.47 15.02 27.81
CA VAL A 139 26.62 13.88 27.53
C VAL A 139 26.98 12.76 28.47
N LYS A 140 26.00 12.18 29.17
CA LYS A 140 26.17 11.06 30.10
C LYS A 140 25.70 9.78 29.49
N VAL A 141 26.44 8.70 29.72
CA VAL A 141 26.07 7.31 29.39
C VAL A 141 26.02 6.51 30.69
N TYR A 142 24.95 5.72 30.84
CA TYR A 142 24.77 4.87 32.01
C TYR A 142 23.78 3.73 31.77
N GLY A 143 23.95 2.64 32.52
CA GLY A 143 22.92 1.62 32.69
C GLY A 143 21.83 2.11 33.65
N LEU A 144 20.56 1.85 33.36
CA LEU A 144 19.42 2.26 34.19
C LEU A 144 18.53 1.07 34.56
N ASN A 145 18.29 0.92 35.84
CA ASN A 145 17.26 0.06 36.41
C ASN A 145 16.02 0.89 36.79
N SER A 146 15.01 0.92 35.94
CA SER A 146 13.73 1.58 36.25
C SER A 146 12.74 0.70 37.01
N THR A 147 13.16 -0.46 37.50
CA THR A 147 12.29 -1.46 38.14
C THR A 147 12.45 -1.52 39.66
N ASN A 148 11.59 -2.27 40.32
CA ASN A 148 11.69 -2.55 41.77
C ASN A 148 12.48 -3.86 42.06
N SER A 149 13.13 -4.46 41.04
CA SER A 149 13.89 -5.71 41.17
C SER A 149 15.37 -5.45 40.99
N ASP A 150 16.22 -6.31 41.56
CA ASP A 150 17.65 -6.23 41.32
C ASP A 150 17.98 -6.53 39.87
N ILE A 151 18.82 -5.69 39.26
CA ILE A 151 19.42 -5.86 37.96
C ILE A 151 20.93 -5.73 38.08
N TYR A 152 21.63 -6.66 37.45
CA TYR A 152 23.10 -6.70 37.42
C TYR A 152 23.56 -6.26 36.04
N PHE A 153 24.48 -5.28 36.00
CA PHE A 153 25.08 -4.79 34.76
C PHE A 153 26.55 -5.17 34.74
N ASP A 154 27.06 -5.53 33.56
CA ASP A 154 28.45 -5.94 33.37
C ASP A 154 28.95 -5.60 31.96
N ASP A 155 30.27 -5.67 31.74
CA ASP A 155 30.94 -5.53 30.46
C ASP A 155 30.42 -4.35 29.61
N ALA A 156 30.54 -3.15 30.15
CA ALA A 156 30.21 -1.94 29.43
C ALA A 156 31.26 -1.62 28.36
N SER A 157 30.84 -1.34 27.16
CA SER A 157 31.64 -0.85 26.04
C SER A 157 31.03 0.38 25.42
N ILE A 158 31.82 1.46 25.33
CA ILE A 158 31.37 2.74 24.79
C ILE A 158 32.35 3.23 23.74
N VAL A 159 31.82 3.61 22.56
CA VAL A 159 32.60 4.17 21.45
C VAL A 159 32.13 5.58 21.16
N ARG A 160 33.06 6.53 21.07
CA ARG A 160 32.83 7.91 20.60
C ARG A 160 33.51 8.08 19.25
N MET A 161 32.77 8.55 18.24
CA MET A 161 33.27 8.85 16.91
C MET A 161 33.19 10.36 16.65
N SER A 162 34.16 10.89 15.90
CA SER A 162 34.28 12.32 15.56
C SER A 162 33.18 12.81 14.65
N SER A 163 32.55 11.90 13.89
CA SER A 163 31.46 12.21 12.97
C SER A 163 30.67 10.95 12.63
N THR A 164 29.45 11.14 12.10
CA THR A 164 28.65 10.07 11.49
C THR A 164 29.17 9.83 10.07
N PRO A 165 29.57 8.62 9.69
CA PRO A 165 29.94 8.32 8.31
C PRO A 165 28.81 8.61 7.34
N LYS A 166 29.15 8.99 6.10
CA LYS A 166 28.17 9.24 5.04
C LYS A 166 28.52 8.43 3.79
N PRO A 167 27.56 7.71 3.19
CA PRO A 167 27.79 6.98 1.96
C PRO A 167 28.32 7.90 0.84
N PRO A 168 29.23 7.42 -0.01
CA PRO A 168 29.74 8.21 -1.12
C PRO A 168 28.63 8.50 -2.13
N VAL A 169 28.77 9.64 -2.85
CA VAL A 169 27.87 9.97 -3.95
C VAL A 169 28.14 9.05 -5.14
N THR A 170 27.09 8.43 -5.65
CA THR A 170 27.12 7.57 -6.84
C THR A 170 26.05 7.98 -7.84
N ASP A 171 26.00 7.33 -8.99
CA ASP A 171 24.95 7.56 -9.98
C ASP A 171 23.53 7.27 -9.47
N SER A 172 23.39 6.40 -8.48
CA SER A 172 22.12 6.06 -7.83
C SER A 172 21.73 7.04 -6.71
N THR A 173 22.58 8.00 -6.35
CA THR A 173 22.28 8.99 -5.30
C THR A 173 21.15 9.92 -5.77
N LEU A 174 20.13 10.07 -4.94
CA LEU A 174 19.05 11.03 -5.14
C LEU A 174 19.57 12.43 -4.81
N ARG A 175 19.88 13.20 -5.85
CA ARG A 175 20.38 14.57 -5.72
C ARG A 175 19.23 15.56 -5.86
N ILE A 176 19.01 16.37 -4.83
CA ILE A 176 17.94 17.37 -4.77
C ILE A 176 18.57 18.76 -4.71
N TYR A 177 18.18 19.63 -5.64
CA TYR A 177 18.49 21.03 -5.60
C TYR A 177 17.26 21.85 -5.26
N ILE A 178 17.35 22.67 -4.22
CA ILE A 178 16.31 23.60 -3.77
C ILE A 178 16.87 25.01 -3.88
N PRO A 179 16.29 25.89 -4.72
CA PRO A 179 16.76 27.26 -4.84
C PRO A 179 16.83 27.98 -3.49
N PRO A 180 17.80 28.87 -3.25
CA PRO A 180 18.07 29.45 -1.92
C PRO A 180 16.83 30.03 -1.21
N HIS A 181 16.00 30.82 -1.93
CA HIS A 181 14.78 31.38 -1.35
C HIS A 181 13.72 30.33 -0.99
N GLN A 182 13.62 29.22 -1.75
CA GLN A 182 12.73 28.09 -1.44
C GLN A 182 13.30 27.26 -0.29
N PHE A 183 14.62 27.13 -0.23
CA PHE A 183 15.29 26.43 0.88
C PHE A 183 15.10 27.18 2.20
N SER A 184 15.28 28.53 2.22
CA SER A 184 15.02 29.37 3.40
C SER A 184 13.57 29.24 3.88
N LEU A 185 12.60 29.13 2.96
CA LEU A 185 11.20 28.91 3.31
C LEU A 185 10.98 27.52 3.92
N LEU A 186 11.57 26.47 3.35
CA LEU A 186 11.51 25.12 3.90
C LEU A 186 12.16 25.04 5.29
N ASP A 187 13.31 25.70 5.46
CA ASP A 187 14.04 25.76 6.73
C ASP A 187 13.24 26.50 7.81
N SER A 188 12.51 27.55 7.43
CA SER A 188 11.59 28.22 8.37
C SER A 188 10.47 27.29 8.83
N PHE A 189 9.86 26.50 7.93
CA PHE A 189 8.86 25.49 8.31
C PHE A 189 9.44 24.39 9.19
N LEU A 190 10.66 23.96 8.92
CA LEU A 190 11.38 22.98 9.73
C LEU A 190 11.67 23.50 11.14
N THR A 191 12.14 24.73 11.24
CA THR A 191 12.48 25.40 12.52
C THR A 191 11.23 25.58 13.38
N GLU A 192 10.14 26.08 12.81
CA GLU A 192 8.88 26.27 13.54
C GLU A 192 8.22 24.92 13.84
N GLY A 193 8.21 24.00 12.90
CA GLY A 193 7.64 22.66 13.10
C GLY A 193 8.30 21.87 14.22
N ARG A 194 9.62 22.05 14.43
CA ARG A 194 10.37 21.41 15.55
C ARG A 194 9.97 21.88 16.93
N LYS A 195 9.31 23.02 17.06
CA LYS A 195 8.81 23.54 18.33
C LYS A 195 7.51 22.88 18.77
N GLU A 196 6.83 22.20 17.85
CA GLU A 196 5.56 21.54 18.06
C GLU A 196 5.78 20.05 18.38
N MET A 197 4.79 19.39 19.01
CA MET A 197 4.76 17.93 19.13
C MET A 197 4.18 17.27 17.87
N ILE A 198 3.26 17.94 17.20
CA ILE A 198 2.56 17.47 16.01
C ILE A 198 2.75 18.51 14.91
N LEU A 199 3.17 18.05 13.72
CA LEU A 199 3.45 18.92 12.59
C LEU A 199 2.14 19.44 11.97
N ARG A 200 1.86 20.73 12.18
CA ARG A 200 0.64 21.40 11.71
C ARG A 200 0.63 21.59 10.18
N LYS A 201 -0.55 21.73 9.60
CA LYS A 201 -0.74 21.88 8.14
C LYS A 201 -0.03 23.11 7.56
N GLU A 202 0.08 24.19 8.32
CA GLU A 202 0.75 25.42 7.93
C GLU A 202 2.23 25.23 7.61
N PHE A 203 2.88 24.24 8.22
CA PHE A 203 4.28 23.87 7.95
C PHE A 203 4.44 22.80 6.86
N LYS A 204 3.34 22.24 6.37
CA LYS A 204 3.32 21.24 5.29
C LYS A 204 3.10 21.87 3.91
N LYS A 205 3.54 23.10 3.69
CA LYS A 205 3.43 23.78 2.38
C LYS A 205 4.55 23.33 1.44
N TYR A 206 4.23 23.27 0.14
CA TYR A 206 5.17 22.87 -0.88
C TYR A 206 6.11 24.02 -1.28
N VAL A 207 7.39 23.71 -1.37
CA VAL A 207 8.43 24.52 -2.02
C VAL A 207 8.84 23.88 -3.35
N LYS A 208 9.44 24.64 -4.25
CA LYS A 208 9.91 24.19 -5.57
C LYS A 208 11.37 23.75 -5.49
N GLY A 209 11.73 22.73 -6.25
CA GLY A 209 13.10 22.24 -6.38
C GLY A 209 13.26 21.38 -7.63
N PHE A 210 14.39 20.71 -7.73
CA PHE A 210 14.75 19.85 -8.85
C PHE A 210 15.42 18.57 -8.34
N ILE A 211 15.17 17.46 -9.01
CA ILE A 211 15.99 16.25 -8.91
C ILE A 211 16.99 16.31 -10.06
N LEU A 212 18.27 16.12 -9.74
CA LEU A 212 19.37 16.15 -10.70
C LEU A 212 19.82 14.72 -11.03
N GLN A 213 19.80 14.35 -12.32
CA GLN A 213 20.24 13.03 -12.82
C GLN A 213 21.01 13.20 -14.13
N LYS A 214 22.28 12.73 -14.19
CA LYS A 214 23.09 12.59 -15.44
C LYS A 214 22.96 13.72 -16.47
N GLY A 215 22.98 14.98 -16.00
CA GLY A 215 22.86 16.16 -16.88
C GLY A 215 21.43 16.68 -17.08
N ASP A 216 20.42 15.94 -16.62
CA ASP A 216 19.01 16.36 -16.64
C ASP A 216 18.55 16.86 -15.28
N SER A 217 17.53 17.73 -15.30
CA SER A 217 16.88 18.21 -14.09
C SER A 217 15.37 18.00 -14.17
N THR A 218 14.83 17.25 -13.21
CA THR A 218 13.39 17.03 -13.10
C THR A 218 12.80 18.01 -12.09
N PRO A 219 11.90 18.92 -12.49
CA PRO A 219 11.27 19.84 -11.55
C PRO A 219 10.36 19.10 -10.58
N VAL A 220 10.47 19.46 -9.30
CA VAL A 220 9.69 18.83 -8.22
C VAL A 220 9.11 19.87 -7.27
N LYS A 221 8.10 19.42 -6.50
CA LYS A 221 7.58 20.13 -5.34
C LYS A 221 7.88 19.28 -4.11
N LEU A 222 8.41 19.92 -3.06
CA LEU A 222 8.79 19.24 -1.82
C LEU A 222 8.07 19.88 -0.63
N ARG A 223 7.75 19.09 0.37
CA ARG A 223 7.24 19.58 1.64
C ARG A 223 7.65 18.67 2.79
N LEU A 224 7.62 19.16 4.02
CA LEU A 224 7.81 18.32 5.19
C LEU A 224 6.75 17.19 5.24
N LYS A 225 7.19 16.00 5.66
CA LYS A 225 6.34 14.82 5.88
C LYS A 225 6.38 14.44 7.37
N GLY A 226 5.34 13.76 7.80
CA GLY A 226 5.10 13.28 9.15
C GLY A 226 3.93 14.02 9.80
N ASP A 227 3.31 13.37 10.75
CA ASP A 227 2.30 13.97 11.62
C ASP A 227 2.92 14.26 12.98
N TRP A 228 3.79 13.38 13.46
CA TRP A 228 4.64 13.61 14.61
C TRP A 228 5.95 14.28 14.22
N THR A 229 6.52 15.07 15.13
CA THR A 229 7.75 15.82 14.88
C THR A 229 9.03 15.01 15.08
N ASP A 230 8.95 13.73 15.44
CA ASP A 230 10.05 12.77 15.36
C ASP A 230 10.68 12.71 13.96
N HIS A 231 9.87 12.85 12.92
CA HIS A 231 10.30 13.00 11.52
C HIS A 231 11.19 14.23 11.25
N LEU A 232 11.27 15.16 12.18
CA LEU A 232 12.02 16.43 12.04
C LEU A 232 13.20 16.54 13.02
N LYS A 233 13.34 15.63 13.98
CA LYS A 233 14.26 15.77 15.12
C LYS A 233 15.73 15.79 14.76
N THR A 234 16.11 15.12 13.66
CA THR A 234 17.49 15.01 13.23
C THR A 234 17.78 15.92 12.03
N ASP A 235 19.01 15.90 11.51
CA ASP A 235 19.40 16.50 10.23
C ASP A 235 18.78 15.78 9.03
N LYS A 236 18.19 14.61 9.25
CA LYS A 236 17.45 13.79 8.29
C LYS A 236 15.94 14.00 8.43
N TYR A 237 15.47 15.19 8.12
CA TYR A 237 14.04 15.47 8.11
C TYR A 237 13.34 14.78 6.93
N SER A 238 12.13 14.33 7.18
CA SER A 238 11.34 13.62 6.16
C SER A 238 10.67 14.57 5.18
N LEU A 239 10.75 14.24 3.89
CA LEU A 239 10.18 15.02 2.80
C LEU A 239 9.17 14.21 1.99
N ARG A 240 8.07 14.85 1.59
CA ARG A 240 7.20 14.42 0.51
C ARG A 240 7.61 15.13 -0.77
N ILE A 241 7.88 14.37 -1.82
CA ILE A 241 8.34 14.84 -3.12
C ILE A 241 7.31 14.49 -4.17
N LYS A 242 7.01 15.44 -5.07
CA LYS A 242 6.16 15.23 -6.24
C LYS A 242 6.87 15.77 -7.46
N THR A 243 6.99 14.98 -8.51
CA THR A 243 7.45 15.46 -9.81
C THR A 243 6.40 16.37 -10.45
N SER A 244 6.85 17.33 -11.22
CA SER A 244 5.98 18.28 -11.91
C SER A 244 5.82 17.88 -13.38
N GLY A 245 4.64 18.14 -13.95
CA GLY A 245 4.35 17.82 -15.34
C GLY A 245 4.37 16.30 -15.62
N ASN A 246 4.84 15.96 -16.81
CA ASN A 246 4.96 14.58 -17.30
C ASN A 246 6.33 13.97 -16.97
N ASN A 247 6.80 14.14 -15.73
CA ASN A 247 8.06 13.58 -15.26
C ASN A 247 7.84 12.54 -14.17
N ALA A 248 8.79 11.63 -14.02
CA ALA A 248 8.86 10.66 -12.95
C ALA A 248 10.33 10.46 -12.53
N TYR A 249 10.55 10.08 -11.29
CA TYR A 249 11.84 9.63 -10.76
C TYR A 249 11.81 8.14 -10.54
N ASN A 250 12.56 7.36 -11.31
CA ASN A 250 12.54 5.88 -11.25
C ASN A 250 11.10 5.29 -11.25
N GLY A 251 10.24 5.80 -12.14
CA GLY A 251 8.84 5.38 -12.21
C GLY A 251 7.92 5.93 -11.10
N LEU A 252 8.40 6.85 -10.26
CA LEU A 252 7.65 7.44 -9.16
C LEU A 252 7.26 8.90 -9.48
N LYS A 253 5.98 9.21 -9.46
CA LYS A 253 5.47 10.59 -9.55
C LYS A 253 5.33 11.26 -8.20
N SER A 254 5.13 10.49 -7.15
CA SER A 254 5.04 11.00 -5.78
C SER A 254 5.60 9.96 -4.83
N PHE A 255 6.50 10.39 -3.97
CA PHE A 255 7.16 9.53 -2.98
C PHE A 255 7.60 10.33 -1.77
N SER A 256 8.03 9.66 -0.74
CA SER A 256 8.64 10.27 0.44
C SER A 256 10.05 9.76 0.63
N ILE A 257 10.88 10.59 1.25
CA ILE A 257 12.14 10.16 1.84
C ILE A 257 12.06 10.41 3.35
N GLN A 258 12.54 9.47 4.14
CA GLN A 258 12.45 9.54 5.60
C GLN A 258 13.65 8.85 6.26
N ASN A 259 13.95 9.25 7.50
CA ASN A 259 15.04 8.63 8.26
C ASN A 259 14.72 7.14 8.49
N PRO A 260 15.59 6.20 8.07
CA PRO A 260 15.37 4.77 8.28
C PRO A 260 15.11 4.36 9.74
N GLU A 261 15.74 5.05 10.70
CA GLU A 261 15.56 4.76 12.13
C GLU A 261 14.11 4.98 12.59
N THR A 262 13.37 5.92 11.98
CA THR A 262 11.95 6.15 12.32
C THR A 262 11.03 5.04 11.82
N ARG A 263 11.57 4.08 11.05
CA ARG A 263 10.81 3.00 10.39
C ARG A 263 11.41 1.61 10.65
N GLY A 264 12.19 1.45 11.72
CA GLY A 264 12.74 0.15 12.09
C GLY A 264 13.78 -0.39 11.13
N MET A 265 14.51 0.48 10.42
CA MET A 265 15.59 0.08 9.52
C MET A 265 15.13 -0.94 8.47
N MET A 266 15.66 -2.16 8.48
CA MET A 266 15.29 -3.24 7.54
C MET A 266 13.90 -3.84 7.79
N LEU A 267 13.30 -3.67 8.97
CA LEU A 267 12.04 -4.35 9.33
C LEU A 267 10.89 -3.94 8.40
N GLU A 268 10.69 -2.65 8.15
CA GLU A 268 9.62 -2.18 7.27
C GLU A 268 9.86 -2.59 5.82
N TRP A 269 11.11 -2.50 5.33
CA TRP A 269 11.49 -2.99 4.00
C TRP A 269 11.13 -4.48 3.84
N TYR A 270 11.46 -5.28 4.85
CA TYR A 270 11.23 -6.72 4.83
C TYR A 270 9.75 -7.07 4.66
N ILE A 271 8.89 -6.40 5.43
CA ILE A 271 7.43 -6.62 5.36
C ILE A 271 6.88 -6.20 3.99
N HIS A 272 7.34 -5.06 3.44
CA HIS A 272 6.94 -4.63 2.10
C HIS A 272 7.36 -5.64 1.02
N GLN A 273 8.55 -6.24 1.13
CA GLN A 273 9.00 -7.26 0.17
C GLN A 273 8.20 -8.56 0.27
N ILE A 274 7.95 -9.07 1.48
CA ILE A 274 7.08 -10.24 1.68
C ILE A 274 5.69 -9.96 1.07
N CYS A 275 5.13 -8.79 1.34
CA CYS A 275 3.83 -8.39 0.80
C CYS A 275 3.81 -8.38 -0.73
N ALA A 276 4.89 -7.89 -1.36
CA ALA A 276 5.06 -7.87 -2.81
C ALA A 276 5.16 -9.27 -3.42
N GLU A 277 5.92 -10.19 -2.79
CA GLU A 277 6.06 -11.58 -3.24
C GLU A 277 4.78 -12.39 -3.05
N GLU A 278 3.98 -12.05 -2.06
CA GLU A 278 2.66 -12.65 -1.83
C GLU A 278 1.55 -12.01 -2.70
N ASP A 279 1.92 -11.22 -3.70
CA ASP A 279 1.00 -10.57 -4.64
C ASP A 279 -0.06 -9.68 -3.96
N LEU A 280 0.33 -8.98 -2.91
CA LEU A 280 -0.49 -7.96 -2.27
C LEU A 280 -0.08 -6.55 -2.68
N LEU A 281 -1.02 -5.63 -2.58
CA LEU A 281 -0.75 -4.22 -2.78
C LEU A 281 0.09 -3.67 -1.63
N THR A 282 1.20 -3.06 -1.99
CA THR A 282 2.11 -2.41 -1.07
C THR A 282 2.85 -1.28 -1.77
N THR A 283 3.20 -0.22 -1.07
CA THR A 283 4.05 0.84 -1.60
C THR A 283 5.44 0.28 -1.92
N ARG A 284 6.06 0.75 -3.01
CA ARG A 284 7.48 0.47 -3.25
C ARG A 284 8.28 1.14 -2.15
N TYR A 285 9.08 0.35 -1.46
CA TYR A 285 9.89 0.78 -0.32
C TYR A 285 11.31 0.30 -0.49
N ASP A 286 12.28 1.21 -0.45
CA ASP A 286 13.70 0.89 -0.61
C ASP A 286 14.57 1.94 0.08
N PHE A 287 15.91 1.78 0.03
CA PHE A 287 16.83 2.76 0.59
C PHE A 287 17.60 3.47 -0.53
N VAL A 288 17.89 4.74 -0.30
CA VAL A 288 18.60 5.59 -1.24
C VAL A 288 19.54 6.54 -0.51
N ASN A 289 20.75 6.73 -1.04
CA ASN A 289 21.61 7.81 -0.59
C ASN A 289 21.09 9.15 -1.10
N VAL A 290 21.03 10.18 -0.24
CA VAL A 290 20.42 11.49 -0.55
C VAL A 290 21.46 12.61 -0.40
N GLU A 291 21.49 13.49 -1.38
CA GLU A 291 22.21 14.75 -1.37
C GLU A 291 21.21 15.92 -1.55
N ILE A 292 21.28 16.93 -0.69
CA ILE A 292 20.45 18.14 -0.80
C ILE A 292 21.37 19.35 -0.88
N ASN A 293 21.28 20.13 -1.97
CA ASN A 293 22.09 21.33 -2.20
C ASN A 293 23.62 21.10 -2.04
N GLY A 294 24.13 19.94 -2.48
CA GLY A 294 25.54 19.56 -2.34
C GLY A 294 25.94 18.97 -0.98
N GLU A 295 25.03 18.93 0.00
CA GLU A 295 25.26 18.30 1.29
C GLU A 295 24.76 16.85 1.28
N ILE A 296 25.66 15.90 1.55
CA ILE A 296 25.28 14.47 1.65
C ILE A 296 24.50 14.26 2.94
N LYS A 297 23.21 13.94 2.81
CA LYS A 297 22.33 13.62 3.96
C LYS A 297 22.43 12.15 4.38
N GLY A 298 22.92 11.28 3.51
CA GLY A 298 23.11 9.84 3.76
C GLY A 298 21.94 8.98 3.37
N ALA A 299 21.85 7.78 3.95
CA ALA A 299 20.83 6.80 3.64
C ALA A 299 19.43 7.22 4.11
N TYR A 300 18.46 7.22 3.22
CA TYR A 300 17.05 7.44 3.49
C TYR A 300 16.22 6.25 3.06
N ALA A 301 15.15 5.98 3.76
CA ALA A 301 14.07 5.14 3.23
C ALA A 301 13.24 5.95 2.24
N LEU A 302 13.07 5.41 1.05
CA LEU A 302 12.23 5.94 -0.01
C LEU A 302 10.94 5.13 -0.06
N GLU A 303 9.80 5.79 0.05
CA GLU A 303 8.48 5.18 0.08
C GLU A 303 7.57 5.83 -0.98
N GLU A 304 6.99 5.00 -1.85
CA GLU A 304 6.01 5.41 -2.84
C GLU A 304 4.75 5.99 -2.19
N HIS A 305 4.04 6.84 -2.93
CA HIS A 305 2.74 7.35 -2.51
C HIS A 305 1.60 6.76 -3.33
N PHE A 306 0.39 6.79 -2.77
CA PHE A 306 -0.82 6.23 -3.34
C PHE A 306 -1.24 6.94 -4.62
N ASP A 307 -1.10 6.24 -5.73
CA ASP A 307 -1.47 6.68 -7.08
C ASP A 307 -1.68 5.45 -7.98
N LYS A 308 -2.10 5.67 -9.22
CA LYS A 308 -2.26 4.60 -10.21
C LYS A 308 -0.96 3.82 -10.46
N GLN A 309 0.21 4.47 -10.38
CA GLN A 309 1.51 3.83 -10.58
C GLN A 309 1.75 2.69 -9.58
N LEU A 310 1.31 2.85 -8.33
CA LEU A 310 1.35 1.78 -7.34
C LEU A 310 0.51 0.58 -7.79
N LEU A 311 -0.68 0.83 -8.33
CA LEU A 311 -1.60 -0.22 -8.77
C LEU A 311 -1.04 -0.97 -9.99
N GLU A 312 -0.59 -0.23 -11.00
CA GLU A 312 0.02 -0.79 -12.22
C GLU A 312 1.29 -1.59 -11.90
N ALA A 313 2.17 -1.06 -11.02
CA ALA A 313 3.38 -1.75 -10.58
C ALA A 313 3.11 -3.05 -9.79
N ARG A 314 1.87 -3.25 -9.34
CA ARG A 314 1.39 -4.44 -8.63
C ARG A 314 0.34 -5.21 -9.43
N ASN A 315 0.35 -5.05 -10.75
CA ASN A 315 -0.54 -5.76 -11.67
C ASN A 315 -2.03 -5.58 -11.33
N ARG A 316 -2.44 -4.35 -11.06
CA ARG A 316 -3.84 -3.96 -10.84
C ARG A 316 -4.25 -2.87 -11.81
N ARG A 317 -5.47 -2.98 -12.35
CA ARG A 317 -6.09 -1.89 -13.12
C ARG A 317 -6.30 -0.65 -12.27
N GLU A 318 -6.32 0.51 -12.92
CA GLU A 318 -6.62 1.75 -12.23
C GLU A 318 -8.00 1.71 -11.57
N GLY A 319 -8.08 2.10 -10.31
CA GLY A 319 -9.28 2.25 -9.53
C GLY A 319 -9.04 3.20 -8.35
N PRO A 320 -10.08 3.67 -7.67
CA PRO A 320 -9.92 4.54 -6.53
C PRO A 320 -9.19 3.88 -5.37
N ILE A 321 -8.22 4.58 -4.79
CA ILE A 321 -7.64 4.25 -3.49
C ILE A 321 -8.35 5.12 -2.46
N VAL A 322 -8.95 4.51 -1.45
CA VAL A 322 -9.79 5.18 -0.46
C VAL A 322 -9.24 5.02 0.95
N LYS A 323 -9.60 5.98 1.80
CA LYS A 323 -9.23 5.98 3.22
C LYS A 323 -10.33 6.63 4.07
N LEU A 324 -10.30 6.34 5.35
CA LEU A 324 -11.00 7.12 6.36
C LEU A 324 -10.24 8.44 6.62
N ASP A 325 -10.97 9.55 6.70
CA ASP A 325 -10.35 10.86 6.96
C ASP A 325 -9.91 10.98 8.41
N GLU A 326 -8.65 11.24 8.60
CA GLU A 326 -8.00 11.34 9.90
C GLU A 326 -7.89 12.78 10.44
N GLU A 327 -8.48 13.75 9.75
CA GLU A 327 -8.39 15.17 10.17
C GLU A 327 -8.93 15.41 11.58
N GLY A 328 -10.05 14.77 11.92
CA GLY A 328 -10.65 14.85 13.25
C GLY A 328 -9.73 14.28 14.34
N LEU A 329 -9.00 13.20 14.06
CA LEU A 329 -8.03 12.63 14.97
C LEU A 329 -6.89 13.62 15.28
N TRP A 330 -6.34 14.24 14.24
CA TRP A 330 -5.26 15.22 14.44
C TRP A 330 -5.73 16.48 15.12
N GLN A 331 -6.94 16.93 14.82
CA GLN A 331 -7.53 18.06 15.54
C GLN A 331 -7.68 17.80 17.04
N LEU A 332 -8.17 16.60 17.41
CA LEU A 332 -8.20 16.18 18.82
C LEU A 332 -6.81 16.17 19.47
N ASN A 333 -5.82 15.66 18.76
CA ASN A 333 -4.45 15.58 19.26
C ASN A 333 -3.81 16.97 19.45
N TYR A 334 -4.07 17.95 18.56
CA TYR A 334 -3.61 19.34 18.73
C TYR A 334 -4.19 19.99 19.99
N ASP A 335 -5.44 19.66 20.30
CA ASP A 335 -6.15 20.24 21.44
C ASP A 335 -5.80 19.58 22.78
N LEU A 336 -5.21 18.36 22.74
CA LEU A 336 -4.94 17.52 23.91
C LEU A 336 -3.45 17.48 24.34
N GLU A 337 -2.65 18.48 24.00
CA GLU A 337 -1.19 18.53 24.24
C GLU A 337 -0.73 18.12 25.66
N THR A 338 -1.64 18.04 26.63
CA THR A 338 -1.33 17.79 28.04
C THR A 338 -2.00 16.55 28.64
N LYS A 339 -2.82 15.75 27.91
CA LYS A 339 -3.57 14.61 28.50
C LYS A 339 -3.55 13.34 27.63
N PRO A 340 -3.59 12.15 28.26
CA PRO A 340 -3.39 10.89 27.54
C PRO A 340 -4.55 10.50 26.60
N ARG A 341 -4.17 9.92 25.51
CA ARG A 341 -4.81 9.44 24.29
C ARG A 341 -6.05 8.51 24.45
N LYS A 342 -6.98 8.75 25.35
CA LYS A 342 -8.06 7.79 25.63
C LYS A 342 -9.29 7.86 24.69
N VAL A 343 -9.37 8.82 23.75
CA VAL A 343 -10.62 9.04 22.99
C VAL A 343 -10.37 9.17 21.49
N LEU A 344 -10.14 8.04 20.82
CA LEU A 344 -10.04 7.96 19.36
C LEU A 344 -11.40 7.72 18.68
N SER A 345 -12.43 7.27 19.44
CA SER A 345 -13.70 6.83 18.86
C SER A 345 -14.52 7.92 18.16
N PRO A 346 -14.67 9.16 18.67
CA PRO A 346 -15.44 10.18 17.96
C PRO A 346 -14.82 10.56 16.61
N ALA A 347 -13.48 10.62 16.52
CA ALA A 347 -12.81 10.90 15.25
C ALA A 347 -13.02 9.77 14.24
N PHE A 348 -13.03 8.51 14.68
CA PHE A 348 -13.35 7.36 13.86
C PHE A 348 -14.83 7.40 13.40
N MET A 349 -15.76 7.59 14.30
CA MET A 349 -17.20 7.62 14.00
C MET A 349 -17.55 8.70 12.97
N SER A 350 -17.04 9.92 13.15
CA SER A 350 -17.30 11.07 12.28
C SER A 350 -16.43 11.10 11.02
N SER A 351 -15.47 10.17 10.87
CA SER A 351 -14.55 10.18 9.73
C SER A 351 -15.29 9.97 8.41
N THR A 352 -15.02 10.86 7.45
CA THR A 352 -15.53 10.73 6.09
C THR A 352 -14.62 9.81 5.27
N ILE A 353 -15.20 9.16 4.28
CA ILE A 353 -14.44 8.34 3.33
C ILE A 353 -13.99 9.22 2.18
N LEU A 354 -12.70 9.25 1.91
CA LEU A 354 -12.09 10.10 0.90
C LEU A 354 -11.24 9.30 -0.07
N PRO A 355 -11.25 9.65 -1.37
CA PRO A 355 -10.29 9.09 -2.32
C PRO A 355 -8.96 9.82 -2.23
N PHE A 356 -7.87 9.10 -2.54
CA PHE A 356 -6.64 9.73 -2.98
C PHE A 356 -6.84 10.37 -4.35
N LYS A 357 -6.00 11.39 -4.71
CA LYS A 357 -6.15 12.10 -6.00
C LYS A 357 -7.54 12.71 -6.21
N LYS A 358 -8.06 13.37 -5.19
CA LYS A 358 -9.42 13.96 -5.13
C LYS A 358 -9.86 14.66 -6.42
N ASN A 359 -9.00 15.51 -7.01
CA ASN A 359 -9.35 16.26 -8.22
C ASN A 359 -9.50 15.33 -9.45
N ARG A 360 -8.68 14.28 -9.57
CA ARG A 360 -8.78 13.32 -10.67
C ARG A 360 -10.06 12.50 -10.54
N THR A 361 -10.32 11.97 -9.36
CA THR A 361 -11.56 11.21 -9.07
C THR A 361 -12.80 12.06 -9.33
N HIS A 362 -12.78 13.33 -8.98
CA HIS A 362 -13.92 14.23 -9.21
C HIS A 362 -14.15 14.56 -10.70
N LYS A 363 -13.07 14.67 -11.50
CA LYS A 363 -13.15 15.04 -12.92
C LYS A 363 -13.44 13.85 -13.85
N SER A 364 -13.12 12.64 -13.46
CA SER A 364 -13.36 11.43 -14.24
C SER A 364 -14.69 10.82 -13.83
N ALA A 365 -15.65 10.74 -14.76
CA ALA A 365 -16.94 10.10 -14.51
C ALA A 365 -16.77 8.64 -14.04
N THR A 366 -15.91 7.87 -14.71
CA THR A 366 -15.63 6.47 -14.37
C THR A 366 -15.06 6.33 -12.96
N LEU A 367 -14.00 7.11 -12.63
CA LEU A 367 -13.40 7.05 -11.28
C LEU A 367 -14.36 7.55 -10.20
N HIS A 368 -15.26 8.49 -10.54
CA HIS A 368 -16.27 8.97 -9.60
C HIS A 368 -17.30 7.87 -9.28
N GLU A 369 -17.83 7.21 -10.30
CA GLU A 369 -18.76 6.08 -10.13
C GLU A 369 -18.12 4.93 -9.33
N GLN A 370 -16.88 4.56 -9.66
CA GLN A 370 -16.11 3.57 -8.92
C GLN A 370 -15.85 4.00 -7.47
N PHE A 371 -15.64 5.30 -7.23
CA PHE A 371 -15.49 5.82 -5.88
C PHE A 371 -16.77 5.68 -5.04
N LEU A 372 -17.94 5.85 -5.61
CA LEU A 372 -19.20 5.66 -4.87
C LEU A 372 -19.33 4.21 -4.36
N VAL A 373 -18.96 3.23 -5.18
CA VAL A 373 -18.93 1.82 -4.75
C VAL A 373 -17.84 1.59 -3.71
N ALA A 374 -16.64 2.13 -3.92
CA ALA A 374 -15.55 2.02 -2.96
C ALA A 374 -15.92 2.62 -1.60
N GLN A 375 -16.62 3.77 -1.61
CA GLN A 375 -17.12 4.45 -0.43
C GLN A 375 -18.18 3.60 0.29
N SER A 376 -19.12 3.03 -0.45
CA SER A 376 -20.11 2.09 0.07
C SER A 376 -19.46 0.88 0.72
N ASN A 377 -18.52 0.24 0.03
CA ASN A 377 -17.82 -0.95 0.52
C ASN A 377 -17.00 -0.64 1.78
N LEU A 378 -16.26 0.49 1.81
CA LEU A 378 -15.50 0.88 2.99
C LEU A 378 -16.42 1.26 4.16
N ASN A 379 -17.60 1.82 3.90
CA ASN A 379 -18.59 2.09 4.92
C ASN A 379 -19.18 0.80 5.52
N LYS A 380 -19.46 -0.20 4.68
CA LYS A 380 -19.87 -1.55 5.13
C LYS A 380 -18.80 -2.20 6.01
N TYR A 381 -17.55 -2.11 5.59
CA TYR A 381 -16.41 -2.60 6.37
C TYR A 381 -16.25 -1.85 7.70
N LYS A 382 -16.36 -0.51 7.68
CA LYS A 382 -16.32 0.35 8.87
C LYS A 382 -17.43 -0.01 9.88
N ASN A 383 -18.63 -0.30 9.40
CA ASN A 383 -19.80 -0.62 10.22
C ASN A 383 -19.91 -2.11 10.56
N LEU A 384 -18.91 -2.91 10.19
CA LEU A 384 -18.86 -4.36 10.45
C LEU A 384 -20.11 -5.09 9.91
N GLU A 385 -20.55 -4.75 8.70
CA GLU A 385 -21.73 -5.40 8.10
C GLU A 385 -21.48 -6.89 7.84
N SER A 386 -22.55 -7.68 7.75
CA SER A 386 -22.49 -9.11 7.43
C SER A 386 -21.96 -9.33 6.01
N ASP A 387 -21.59 -10.57 5.72
CA ASP A 387 -21.16 -11.02 4.38
C ASP A 387 -20.02 -10.21 3.77
N PRO A 388 -18.86 -10.11 4.46
CA PRO A 388 -17.73 -9.28 4.00
C PRO A 388 -17.22 -9.69 2.61
N ASN A 389 -17.46 -10.94 2.16
CA ASN A 389 -17.12 -11.36 0.82
C ASN A 389 -17.81 -10.55 -0.30
N ASN A 390 -18.91 -9.87 0.02
CA ASN A 390 -19.58 -9.01 -0.96
C ASN A 390 -18.87 -7.69 -1.21
N TYR A 391 -18.03 -7.21 -0.28
CA TYR A 391 -17.44 -5.88 -0.38
C TYR A 391 -15.91 -5.86 -0.20
N VAL A 392 -15.27 -6.94 0.29
CA VAL A 392 -13.80 -7.06 0.35
C VAL A 392 -13.31 -8.36 -0.29
N ASN A 393 -12.07 -8.37 -0.73
CA ASN A 393 -11.36 -9.60 -1.11
C ASN A 393 -10.85 -10.28 0.16
N LEU A 394 -11.56 -11.33 0.61
CA LEU A 394 -11.29 -12.02 1.87
C LEU A 394 -9.89 -12.63 1.93
N GLU A 395 -9.44 -13.23 0.83
CA GLU A 395 -8.11 -13.84 0.76
C GLU A 395 -7.01 -12.79 0.88
N ALA A 396 -7.14 -11.67 0.15
CA ALA A 396 -6.17 -10.57 0.23
C ALA A 396 -6.10 -9.99 1.66
N PHE A 397 -7.23 -9.83 2.33
CA PHE A 397 -7.25 -9.38 3.72
C PHE A 397 -6.66 -10.41 4.69
N ALA A 398 -6.95 -11.70 4.51
CA ALA A 398 -6.40 -12.76 5.34
C ALA A 398 -4.86 -12.82 5.23
N LYS A 399 -4.35 -12.74 4.02
CA LYS A 399 -2.93 -12.67 3.71
C LYS A 399 -2.27 -11.43 4.32
N TYR A 400 -2.90 -10.26 4.13
CA TYR A 400 -2.46 -8.99 4.71
C TYR A 400 -2.31 -9.07 6.23
N ILE A 401 -3.32 -9.57 6.93
CA ILE A 401 -3.29 -9.69 8.39
C ILE A 401 -2.24 -10.69 8.85
N ALA A 402 -2.11 -11.84 8.17
CA ALA A 402 -1.09 -12.83 8.49
C ALA A 402 0.35 -12.27 8.33
N ILE A 403 0.60 -11.42 7.34
CA ILE A 403 1.89 -10.72 7.16
C ILE A 403 2.12 -9.71 8.31
N LEU A 404 1.08 -8.96 8.71
CA LEU A 404 1.18 -8.06 9.86
C LEU A 404 1.47 -8.82 11.16
N ASP A 405 0.88 -10.00 11.33
CA ASP A 405 1.14 -10.88 12.47
C ASP A 405 2.58 -11.40 12.46
N LEU A 406 3.11 -11.80 11.30
CA LEU A 406 4.52 -12.18 11.15
C LEU A 406 5.46 -11.02 11.51
N GLY A 407 5.14 -9.81 11.05
CA GLY A 407 5.88 -8.60 11.40
C GLY A 407 5.63 -8.10 12.82
N ASN A 408 4.68 -8.66 13.56
CA ASN A 408 4.18 -8.15 14.85
C ASN A 408 3.78 -6.66 14.76
N VAL A 409 3.12 -6.27 13.68
CA VAL A 409 2.75 -4.88 13.37
C VAL A 409 1.30 -4.63 13.72
N ASP A 410 1.04 -3.79 14.72
CA ASP A 410 -0.29 -3.29 15.04
C ASP A 410 -0.59 -1.89 14.47
N HIS A 411 0.45 -1.11 14.19
CA HIS A 411 0.33 0.28 13.74
C HIS A 411 -0.39 0.40 12.39
N ALA A 412 -0.08 -0.47 11.44
CA ALA A 412 -0.75 -0.52 10.13
C ALA A 412 -2.24 -0.92 10.22
N GLN A 413 -2.66 -1.60 11.30
CA GLN A 413 -4.05 -1.99 11.53
C GLN A 413 -4.91 -0.86 12.10
N ALA A 414 -4.30 0.22 12.59
CA ALA A 414 -5.04 1.37 13.07
C ALA A 414 -5.91 1.96 11.95
N TRP A 415 -7.16 2.28 12.25
CA TRP A 415 -8.16 2.71 11.27
C TRP A 415 -7.68 3.89 10.40
N HIS A 416 -6.90 4.82 10.95
CA HIS A 416 -6.39 5.98 10.24
C HIS A 416 -5.16 5.68 9.35
N ASN A 417 -4.54 4.51 9.49
CA ASN A 417 -3.43 4.04 8.66
C ASN A 417 -3.88 3.09 7.55
N GLN A 418 -5.09 2.53 7.63
CA GLN A 418 -5.60 1.64 6.60
C GLN A 418 -5.85 2.38 5.28
N ARG A 419 -5.43 1.76 4.18
CA ARG A 419 -5.63 2.22 2.82
C ARG A 419 -6.22 1.07 2.03
N GLN A 420 -7.27 1.36 1.25
CA GLN A 420 -7.99 0.34 0.51
C GLN A 420 -8.02 0.72 -0.96
N TYR A 421 -7.70 -0.22 -1.81
CA TYR A 421 -7.91 -0.10 -3.25
C TYR A 421 -9.26 -0.73 -3.60
N TYR A 422 -10.06 -0.03 -4.38
CA TYR A 422 -11.23 -0.61 -5.02
C TYR A 422 -10.82 -1.23 -6.35
N ASN A 423 -10.91 -2.55 -6.44
CA ASN A 423 -10.69 -3.27 -7.69
C ASN A 423 -11.95 -3.18 -8.57
N PRO A 424 -11.93 -2.41 -9.68
CA PRO A 424 -13.11 -2.23 -10.51
C PRO A 424 -13.55 -3.50 -11.24
N VAL A 425 -12.66 -4.48 -11.38
CA VAL A 425 -12.98 -5.75 -12.03
C VAL A 425 -13.82 -6.64 -11.12
N THR A 426 -13.45 -6.77 -9.85
CA THR A 426 -14.17 -7.62 -8.89
C THR A 426 -15.20 -6.87 -8.05
N ALA A 427 -15.24 -5.55 -8.15
CA ALA A 427 -16.06 -4.64 -7.33
C ALA A 427 -15.84 -4.83 -5.82
N LYS A 428 -14.63 -5.18 -5.40
CA LYS A 428 -14.25 -5.42 -4.00
C LYS A 428 -13.08 -4.54 -3.57
N LEU A 429 -12.94 -4.33 -2.27
CA LEU A 429 -11.77 -3.69 -1.68
C LEU A 429 -10.63 -4.68 -1.50
N GLU A 430 -9.40 -4.22 -1.78
CA GLU A 430 -8.14 -4.92 -1.47
C GLU A 430 -7.30 -4.02 -0.56
N PRO A 431 -6.66 -4.56 0.51
CA PRO A 431 -5.84 -3.76 1.41
C PRO A 431 -4.52 -3.36 0.73
N ILE A 432 -4.04 -2.16 1.06
CA ILE A 432 -2.70 -1.71 0.69
C ILE A 432 -1.85 -1.65 1.94
N LEU A 433 -0.73 -2.38 1.94
CA LEU A 433 0.21 -2.35 3.04
C LEU A 433 0.91 -0.99 3.11
N TYR A 434 0.85 -0.37 4.28
CA TYR A 434 1.40 0.95 4.55
C TYR A 434 1.66 1.14 6.04
N ASP A 435 2.72 1.87 6.38
CA ASP A 435 3.06 2.29 7.75
C ASP A 435 3.22 1.10 8.72
N CYS A 436 4.08 0.17 8.30
CA CYS A 436 4.32 -1.10 9.01
C CYS A 436 5.30 -0.96 10.19
N PHE A 437 5.41 0.23 10.72
CA PHE A 437 6.30 0.54 11.81
C PHE A 437 5.92 -0.15 13.12
N GLN A 438 6.93 -0.57 13.88
CA GLN A 438 6.83 -1.07 15.25
C GLN A 438 7.60 -0.18 16.20
N ASP A 439 6.96 0.21 17.30
CA ASP A 439 7.62 0.94 18.38
C ASP A 439 8.59 0.07 19.22
N LYS A 440 8.43 -1.25 19.21
CA LYS A 440 9.23 -2.19 20.02
C LYS A 440 9.37 -3.53 19.34
N GLN A 441 10.60 -4.03 19.26
CA GLN A 441 10.96 -5.35 18.74
C GLN A 441 10.59 -6.51 19.69
N HIS A 442 9.49 -6.40 20.39
CA HIS A 442 9.03 -7.50 21.24
C HIS A 442 8.08 -8.39 20.45
N ILE A 443 8.44 -9.67 20.31
CA ILE A 443 7.51 -10.71 19.89
C ILE A 443 6.51 -10.89 21.03
N THR A 444 5.56 -9.98 21.10
CA THR A 444 4.44 -10.09 22.03
C THR A 444 3.23 -10.49 21.21
N GLY A 445 2.45 -11.45 21.67
CA GLY A 445 1.28 -11.97 20.98
C GLY A 445 0.22 -10.94 20.60
N ARG A 446 0.55 -9.98 19.73
CA ARG A 446 -0.38 -9.00 19.15
C ARG A 446 -1.00 -9.49 17.85
N ARG A 447 -1.13 -10.81 17.69
CA ARG A 447 -1.80 -11.43 16.54
C ARG A 447 -3.29 -11.14 16.57
N LEU A 448 -3.92 -11.30 15.41
CA LEU A 448 -5.35 -10.99 15.26
C LEU A 448 -6.21 -11.61 16.39
N PHE A 449 -5.96 -12.85 16.76
CA PHE A 449 -6.76 -13.50 17.78
C PHE A 449 -6.52 -12.96 19.21
N TYR A 450 -5.34 -12.41 19.51
CA TYR A 450 -5.10 -11.68 20.75
C TYR A 450 -5.75 -10.29 20.75
N LEU A 451 -5.84 -9.66 19.58
CA LEU A 451 -6.55 -8.39 19.45
C LEU A 451 -8.06 -8.54 19.68
N VAL A 452 -8.63 -9.72 19.44
CA VAL A 452 -10.03 -10.01 19.77
C VAL A 452 -10.28 -9.87 21.26
N ASP A 453 -9.39 -10.38 22.10
CA ASP A 453 -9.50 -10.21 23.55
C ASP A 453 -9.43 -8.73 23.97
N GLU A 454 -8.59 -7.94 23.33
CA GLU A 454 -8.48 -6.50 23.60
C GLU A 454 -9.77 -5.75 23.21
N VAL A 455 -10.44 -6.16 22.16
CA VAL A 455 -11.72 -5.57 21.74
C VAL A 455 -12.86 -6.00 22.64
N LEU A 456 -12.93 -7.29 22.98
CA LEU A 456 -13.92 -7.82 23.92
C LEU A 456 -13.79 -7.20 25.31
N THR A 457 -12.58 -6.74 25.67
CA THR A 457 -12.30 -6.04 26.92
C THR A 457 -12.37 -4.52 26.80
N GLU A 458 -12.94 -3.98 25.70
CA GLU A 458 -13.14 -2.54 25.44
C GLU A 458 -11.84 -1.71 25.25
N ARG A 459 -10.69 -2.36 25.06
CA ARG A 459 -9.40 -1.65 24.95
C ARG A 459 -9.15 -1.03 23.58
N ARG A 460 -9.68 -1.64 22.48
CA ARG A 460 -9.52 -1.16 21.09
C ARG A 460 -10.77 -1.34 20.25
N PRO A 461 -11.82 -0.52 20.47
CA PRO A 461 -13.09 -0.66 19.77
C PRO A 461 -13.05 -0.35 18.26
N THR A 462 -11.91 0.09 17.74
CA THR A 462 -11.75 0.57 16.36
C THR A 462 -10.99 -0.39 15.45
N ASN A 463 -10.86 -1.66 15.84
CA ASN A 463 -10.22 -2.67 14.96
C ASN A 463 -11.21 -3.15 13.90
N LEU A 464 -11.07 -2.62 12.68
CA LEU A 464 -11.93 -2.95 11.54
C LEU A 464 -11.82 -4.42 11.11
N ASN A 465 -10.66 -5.05 11.30
CA ASN A 465 -10.40 -6.42 10.81
C ASN A 465 -11.26 -7.47 11.50
N LEU A 466 -11.85 -7.15 12.64
CA LEU A 466 -12.68 -8.09 13.39
C LEU A 466 -13.97 -8.51 12.67
N ALA A 467 -14.49 -7.64 11.78
CA ALA A 467 -15.64 -7.99 10.95
C ALA A 467 -15.38 -9.25 10.10
N LEU A 468 -14.12 -9.41 9.67
CA LEU A 468 -13.73 -10.50 8.78
C LEU A 468 -13.78 -11.87 9.47
N LEU A 469 -13.55 -11.93 10.79
CA LEU A 469 -13.58 -13.19 11.54
C LEU A 469 -14.94 -13.89 11.53
N ARG A 470 -16.02 -13.18 11.20
CA ARG A 470 -17.36 -13.77 11.06
C ARG A 470 -17.46 -14.72 9.87
N ASP A 471 -16.69 -14.46 8.81
CA ASP A 471 -16.70 -15.27 7.59
C ASP A 471 -15.81 -16.49 7.74
N VAL A 472 -16.37 -17.68 7.45
CA VAL A 472 -15.65 -18.95 7.55
C VAL A 472 -14.51 -19.02 6.53
N ASN A 473 -14.71 -18.53 5.30
CA ASN A 473 -13.69 -18.56 4.28
C ASN A 473 -12.50 -17.67 4.67
N PHE A 474 -12.78 -16.51 5.28
CA PHE A 474 -11.72 -15.66 5.81
C PHE A 474 -10.88 -16.40 6.85
N ARG A 475 -11.53 -17.10 7.80
CA ARG A 475 -10.82 -17.88 8.83
C ARG A 475 -9.95 -18.98 8.21
N ASP A 476 -10.46 -19.68 7.20
CA ASP A 476 -9.72 -20.74 6.50
C ASP A 476 -8.52 -20.16 5.73
N PHE A 477 -8.69 -19.07 5.00
CA PHE A 477 -7.59 -18.36 4.34
C PHE A 477 -6.56 -17.88 5.35
N TYR A 478 -6.99 -17.21 6.41
CA TYR A 478 -6.09 -16.69 7.44
C TYR A 478 -5.25 -17.82 8.08
N LEU A 479 -5.86 -18.94 8.43
CA LEU A 479 -5.15 -20.11 8.97
C LEU A 479 -4.14 -20.69 7.98
N SER A 480 -4.49 -20.76 6.70
CA SER A 480 -3.57 -21.25 5.66
C SER A 480 -2.34 -20.34 5.53
N TYR A 481 -2.53 -19.02 5.58
CA TYR A 481 -1.40 -18.08 5.52
C TYR A 481 -0.60 -18.02 6.82
N ILE A 482 -1.20 -18.17 7.97
CA ILE A 482 -0.47 -18.34 9.24
C ILE A 482 0.42 -19.58 9.17
N GLN A 483 -0.04 -20.69 8.61
CA GLN A 483 0.77 -21.90 8.41
C GLN A 483 1.91 -21.66 7.42
N LYS A 484 1.65 -21.01 6.30
CA LYS A 484 2.67 -20.72 5.27
C LYS A 484 3.74 -19.79 5.81
N LEU A 485 3.36 -18.64 6.33
CA LEU A 485 4.25 -17.56 6.77
C LEU A 485 4.94 -17.89 8.11
N GLY A 486 4.28 -18.67 8.98
CA GLY A 486 4.85 -19.16 10.24
C GLY A 486 5.86 -20.30 10.05
N SER A 487 6.26 -20.63 8.84
CA SER A 487 7.29 -21.61 8.55
C SER A 487 8.67 -20.96 8.52
N VAL A 488 9.62 -21.48 9.26
CA VAL A 488 11.04 -21.05 9.22
C VAL A 488 11.62 -21.23 7.82
N ASP A 489 11.20 -22.28 7.11
CA ASP A 489 11.66 -22.53 5.75
C ASP A 489 11.17 -21.47 4.77
N TYR A 490 9.97 -20.93 4.97
CA TYR A 490 9.49 -19.77 4.21
C TYR A 490 10.44 -18.57 4.35
N ILE A 491 10.82 -18.22 5.58
CA ILE A 491 11.72 -17.08 5.85
C ILE A 491 13.11 -17.33 5.26
N LYS A 492 13.63 -18.56 5.35
CA LYS A 492 14.93 -18.91 4.75
C LYS A 492 14.92 -18.80 3.23
N ASN A 493 13.88 -19.33 2.58
CA ASN A 493 13.73 -19.23 1.12
C ASN A 493 13.57 -17.76 0.69
N PHE A 494 12.81 -16.96 1.45
CA PHE A 494 12.69 -15.53 1.21
C PHE A 494 14.06 -14.83 1.28
N ASN A 495 14.85 -15.10 2.31
CA ASN A 495 16.20 -14.54 2.48
C ASN A 495 17.13 -14.94 1.34
N GLU A 496 17.10 -16.18 0.90
CA GLU A 496 17.90 -16.68 -0.23
C GLU A 496 17.51 -16.01 -1.55
N ASN A 497 16.22 -15.91 -1.83
CA ASN A 497 15.70 -15.28 -3.05
C ASN A 497 16.00 -13.77 -3.11
N ASN A 498 16.06 -13.12 -1.97
CA ASN A 498 16.31 -11.67 -1.85
C ASN A 498 17.74 -11.32 -1.41
N ALA A 499 18.65 -12.28 -1.34
CA ALA A 499 19.98 -12.09 -0.78
C ALA A 499 20.73 -10.88 -1.37
N ALA A 500 20.69 -10.68 -2.68
CA ALA A 500 21.36 -9.56 -3.34
C ALA A 500 20.76 -8.19 -2.94
N LYS A 501 19.43 -8.09 -2.82
CA LYS A 501 18.75 -6.85 -2.37
C LYS A 501 19.01 -6.58 -0.90
N ILE A 502 18.91 -7.61 -0.07
CA ILE A 502 19.21 -7.53 1.37
C ILE A 502 20.64 -7.02 1.54
N GLN A 503 21.61 -7.61 0.85
CA GLN A 503 23.02 -7.21 0.95
C GLN A 503 23.23 -5.77 0.49
N SER A 504 22.66 -5.36 -0.64
CA SER A 504 22.77 -3.98 -1.15
C SER A 504 22.23 -2.95 -0.17
N ASN A 505 21.08 -3.24 0.45
CA ASN A 505 20.48 -2.37 1.45
C ASN A 505 21.31 -2.32 2.74
N LEU A 506 21.82 -3.47 3.18
CA LEU A 506 22.69 -3.55 4.35
C LEU A 506 24.00 -2.79 4.13
N ASP A 507 24.61 -2.88 2.95
CA ASP A 507 25.84 -2.14 2.63
C ASP A 507 25.63 -0.63 2.73
N LEU A 508 24.51 -0.12 2.20
CA LEU A 508 24.17 1.29 2.31
C LEU A 508 23.89 1.73 3.75
N LEU A 509 23.12 0.94 4.50
CA LEU A 509 22.75 1.25 5.88
C LEU A 509 23.95 1.12 6.82
N ALA A 510 24.71 0.03 6.74
CA ALA A 510 25.87 -0.21 7.59
C ALA A 510 26.98 0.83 7.41
N TYR A 511 27.11 1.41 6.21
CA TYR A 511 28.06 2.48 5.98
C TYR A 511 27.80 3.69 6.88
N GLU A 512 26.55 4.14 7.01
CA GLU A 512 26.17 5.28 7.82
C GLU A 512 25.88 4.89 9.29
N TYR A 513 25.40 3.67 9.52
CA TYR A 513 25.03 3.16 10.85
C TYR A 513 25.95 2.02 11.24
N PRO A 514 27.22 2.31 11.62
CA PRO A 514 28.26 1.27 11.85
C PRO A 514 27.95 0.35 13.03
N PHE A 515 27.04 0.72 13.89
CA PHE A 515 26.57 -0.08 15.03
C PHE A 515 25.20 -0.71 14.83
N TYR A 516 24.66 -0.63 13.62
CA TYR A 516 23.38 -1.25 13.30
C TYR A 516 23.48 -2.78 13.36
N GLN A 517 22.62 -3.38 14.18
CA GLN A 517 22.57 -4.84 14.38
C GLN A 517 21.64 -5.50 13.36
N ALA A 518 22.05 -5.53 12.10
CA ALA A 518 21.21 -6.03 10.99
C ALA A 518 20.74 -7.47 11.22
N GLN A 519 21.58 -8.32 11.83
CA GLN A 519 21.21 -9.70 12.12
C GLN A 519 20.04 -9.80 13.10
N VAL A 520 19.89 -8.84 14.02
CA VAL A 520 18.73 -8.80 14.94
C VAL A 520 17.42 -8.64 14.18
N ASP A 521 17.40 -7.78 13.16
CA ASP A 521 16.23 -7.57 12.33
C ASP A 521 15.93 -8.79 11.45
N LEU A 522 16.94 -9.45 10.89
CA LEU A 522 16.78 -10.68 10.12
C LEU A 522 16.29 -11.84 11.00
N ASP A 523 16.89 -12.05 12.16
CA ASP A 523 16.50 -13.08 13.13
C ASP A 523 15.10 -12.87 13.71
N PHE A 524 14.63 -11.61 13.72
CA PHE A 524 13.29 -11.28 14.19
C PHE A 524 12.21 -12.06 13.46
N PHE A 525 12.28 -12.14 12.14
CA PHE A 525 11.26 -12.84 11.34
C PHE A 525 11.30 -14.36 11.54
N GLU A 526 12.49 -14.97 11.70
CA GLU A 526 12.56 -16.39 12.05
C GLU A 526 12.01 -16.66 13.45
N LYS A 527 12.29 -15.81 14.42
CA LYS A 527 11.73 -15.92 15.78
C LYS A 527 10.21 -15.74 15.78
N SER A 528 9.72 -14.80 15.01
CA SER A 528 8.28 -14.55 14.87
C SER A 528 7.58 -15.74 14.19
N ALA A 529 8.17 -16.31 13.14
CA ALA A 529 7.64 -17.50 12.48
C ALA A 529 7.56 -18.70 13.44
N ARG A 530 8.63 -18.97 14.22
CA ARG A 530 8.61 -20.01 15.26
C ARG A 530 7.53 -19.79 16.32
N ALA A 531 7.32 -18.54 16.73
CA ALA A 531 6.26 -18.21 17.67
C ALA A 531 4.86 -18.45 17.05
N MET A 532 4.65 -18.08 15.78
CA MET A 532 3.40 -18.37 15.07
C MET A 532 3.15 -19.88 14.98
N GLU A 533 4.17 -20.68 14.68
CA GLU A 533 4.07 -22.13 14.62
C GLU A 533 3.71 -22.73 15.99
N SER A 534 4.32 -22.23 17.07
CA SER A 534 4.03 -22.73 18.44
C SER A 534 2.61 -22.40 18.93
N GLU A 535 2.00 -21.33 18.41
CA GLU A 535 0.65 -20.89 18.79
C GLU A 535 -0.46 -21.46 17.89
N LYS A 536 -0.09 -22.20 16.85
CA LYS A 536 -1.01 -22.72 15.83
C LYS A 536 -2.19 -23.50 16.41
N ASP A 537 -1.96 -24.40 17.37
CA ASP A 537 -3.03 -25.25 17.93
C ASP A 537 -4.03 -24.42 18.75
N SER A 538 -3.55 -23.42 19.49
CA SER A 538 -4.39 -22.48 20.22
C SER A 538 -5.25 -21.65 19.27
N LEU A 539 -4.66 -21.19 18.17
CA LEU A 539 -5.34 -20.44 17.14
C LEU A 539 -6.41 -21.29 16.42
N LEU A 540 -6.07 -22.53 16.07
CA LEU A 540 -7.03 -23.48 15.47
C LEU A 540 -8.23 -23.73 16.40
N THR A 541 -7.99 -23.92 17.70
CA THR A 541 -9.05 -24.09 18.70
C THR A 541 -9.93 -22.84 18.78
N PHE A 542 -9.33 -21.66 18.87
CA PHE A 542 -10.06 -20.40 18.88
C PHE A 542 -10.95 -20.23 17.64
N MET A 543 -10.42 -20.52 16.43
CA MET A 543 -11.16 -20.38 15.18
C MET A 543 -12.30 -21.37 15.04
N LYS A 544 -12.17 -22.59 15.59
CA LYS A 544 -13.26 -23.60 15.63
C LYS A 544 -14.38 -23.21 16.57
N ASP A 545 -14.02 -22.69 17.75
CA ASP A 545 -14.97 -22.33 18.81
C ASP A 545 -15.45 -20.87 18.68
N PHE A 546 -15.05 -20.18 17.62
CA PHE A 546 -15.41 -18.78 17.40
C PHE A 546 -16.93 -18.62 17.39
N LYS A 547 -17.45 -18.05 18.45
CA LYS A 547 -18.85 -17.66 18.55
C LYS A 547 -18.99 -16.22 18.03
N GLU A 548 -20.04 -15.98 17.27
CA GLU A 548 -20.34 -14.62 16.82
C GLU A 548 -20.42 -13.71 18.03
N VAL A 549 -19.48 -12.81 18.13
CA VAL A 549 -19.51 -11.76 19.14
C VAL A 549 -20.39 -10.66 18.59
N THR A 550 -21.37 -10.26 19.37
CA THR A 550 -22.27 -9.13 19.07
C THR A 550 -21.45 -7.84 19.20
N PHE A 551 -20.67 -7.52 18.16
CA PHE A 551 -19.58 -6.60 18.28
C PHE A 551 -20.08 -5.21 18.38
N VAL A 552 -20.83 -4.52 18.23
CA VAL A 552 -20.62 -3.12 17.81
C VAL A 552 -21.55 -2.11 18.37
N LYS A 553 -22.81 -2.38 18.42
CA LYS A 553 -23.74 -1.36 18.93
C LYS A 553 -23.51 -1.08 20.43
N ASP A 554 -23.14 -2.13 21.17
CA ASP A 554 -22.99 -2.03 22.63
C ASP A 554 -21.67 -1.39 23.08
N VAL A 555 -20.60 -1.53 22.31
CA VAL A 555 -19.30 -0.93 22.66
C VAL A 555 -19.34 0.58 22.56
N TRP A 556 -20.02 1.13 21.55
CA TRP A 556 -20.18 2.57 21.37
C TRP A 556 -21.10 3.20 22.42
N GLN A 557 -22.06 2.43 22.96
CA GLN A 557 -22.97 2.87 24.02
C GLN A 557 -22.31 2.88 25.41
N LYS A 558 -21.22 2.13 25.60
CA LYS A 558 -20.54 1.98 26.89
C LYS A 558 -19.45 3.00 27.18
N PHE A 559 -19.14 3.89 26.26
CA PHE A 559 -18.23 5.00 26.57
C PHE A 559 -18.92 5.94 27.54
N PRO A 560 -18.38 6.07 28.77
CA PRO A 560 -19.04 6.90 29.78
C PRO A 560 -19.09 8.36 29.35
N ASP A 561 -20.10 9.05 29.85
CA ASP A 561 -20.38 10.49 29.77
C ASP A 561 -19.22 11.43 30.16
N THR A 562 -18.01 11.13 29.81
CA THR A 562 -16.89 12.04 30.01
C THR A 562 -16.91 13.07 28.90
N LEU A 563 -17.92 13.94 28.96
CA LEU A 563 -18.09 15.17 28.19
C LEU A 563 -16.81 16.02 28.10
N ASP A 564 -15.87 15.86 29.02
CA ASP A 564 -14.59 16.53 29.05
C ASP A 564 -13.65 16.16 27.88
N TYR A 565 -13.91 15.08 27.17
CA TYR A 565 -13.02 14.58 26.12
C TYR A 565 -13.57 14.75 24.71
N PHE A 566 -14.84 15.15 24.55
CA PHE A 566 -15.42 15.32 23.24
C PHE A 566 -15.33 16.78 22.78
N ARG A 567 -14.43 17.03 21.83
CA ARG A 567 -14.33 18.36 21.22
C ARG A 567 -15.48 18.58 20.24
N PRO A 568 -16.22 19.65 20.42
CA PRO A 568 -17.36 19.99 19.57
C PRO A 568 -17.02 20.09 18.07
N ALA A 569 -15.77 20.36 17.73
CA ALA A 569 -15.26 20.53 16.36
C ALA A 569 -15.43 19.31 15.44
N ILE A 570 -15.77 18.14 15.97
CA ILE A 570 -15.98 16.92 15.18
C ILE A 570 -17.40 16.37 15.28
N ALA A 571 -18.29 17.06 15.96
CA ALA A 571 -19.64 16.59 16.21
C ALA A 571 -20.49 16.51 14.94
N LEU A 572 -20.63 17.63 14.23
CA LEU A 572 -21.40 17.71 12.99
C LEU A 572 -20.53 17.41 11.78
N LYS A 573 -21.10 16.68 10.82
CA LYS A 573 -20.57 16.57 9.46
C LYS A 573 -21.58 17.01 8.44
N ALA A 574 -21.11 17.77 7.43
CA ALA A 574 -21.89 18.30 6.34
C ALA A 574 -21.35 17.80 4.99
N HIS A 575 -22.22 17.25 4.17
CA HIS A 575 -21.88 16.65 2.89
C HIS A 575 -22.72 17.21 1.76
N LEU A 576 -22.10 17.52 0.62
CA LEU A 576 -22.82 17.92 -0.58
C LEU A 576 -23.52 16.70 -1.19
N GLU A 577 -24.82 16.77 -1.40
CA GLU A 577 -25.58 15.77 -2.14
C GLU A 577 -25.68 16.12 -3.63
N ASN A 578 -26.22 17.29 -3.93
CA ASN A 578 -26.30 17.81 -5.29
C ASN A 578 -26.23 19.34 -5.32
N GLU A 579 -26.04 19.88 -6.51
CA GLU A 579 -26.01 21.32 -6.77
C GLU A 579 -26.78 21.61 -8.07
N GLU A 580 -27.82 22.41 -8.00
CA GLU A 580 -28.68 22.74 -9.13
C GLU A 580 -29.29 24.12 -8.95
N GLY A 581 -29.40 24.88 -10.05
CA GLY A 581 -30.09 26.17 -10.03
C GLY A 581 -29.50 27.23 -9.11
N GLY A 582 -28.17 27.19 -8.83
CA GLY A 582 -27.52 28.11 -7.91
C GLY A 582 -27.72 27.79 -6.42
N MET A 583 -28.31 26.65 -6.13
CA MET A 583 -28.50 26.11 -4.78
C MET A 583 -27.83 24.77 -4.65
N LYS A 584 -27.37 24.45 -3.45
CA LYS A 584 -26.88 23.12 -3.10
C LYS A 584 -27.72 22.50 -1.98
N LYS A 585 -27.97 21.20 -2.13
CA LYS A 585 -28.54 20.37 -1.09
C LYS A 585 -27.39 19.72 -0.33
N ILE A 586 -27.38 19.88 0.99
CA ILE A 586 -26.40 19.24 1.86
C ILE A 586 -27.08 18.30 2.84
N SER A 587 -26.39 17.20 3.16
CA SER A 587 -26.77 16.27 4.23
C SER A 587 -25.97 16.59 5.48
N LEU A 588 -26.64 16.63 6.61
CA LEU A 588 -26.09 16.91 7.93
C LEU A 588 -26.28 15.69 8.83
N ARG A 589 -25.25 15.31 9.59
CA ARG A 589 -25.31 14.27 10.62
C ARG A 589 -24.63 14.73 11.91
N ASN A 590 -25.27 14.45 13.03
CA ASN A 590 -24.69 14.61 14.36
C ASN A 590 -24.01 13.30 14.81
N PHE A 591 -22.74 13.37 15.16
CA PHE A 591 -21.96 12.27 15.73
C PHE A 591 -21.66 12.44 17.22
N HIS A 592 -22.25 13.47 17.84
CA HIS A 592 -22.07 13.80 19.25
C HIS A 592 -23.23 13.29 20.10
N GLN A 593 -22.91 12.91 21.32
CA GLN A 593 -23.95 12.47 22.29
C GLN A 593 -24.83 13.61 22.78
N SER A 594 -24.39 14.86 22.63
CA SER A 594 -25.21 16.05 22.98
C SER A 594 -26.09 16.48 21.81
N ASP A 595 -27.23 17.09 22.12
CA ASP A 595 -28.03 17.80 21.14
C ASP A 595 -27.22 18.93 20.51
N ILE A 596 -27.38 19.14 19.22
CA ILE A 596 -26.76 20.25 18.49
C ILE A 596 -27.80 21.03 17.68
N SER A 597 -27.52 22.31 17.46
CA SER A 597 -28.33 23.18 16.61
C SER A 597 -27.47 23.84 15.55
N VAL A 598 -27.77 23.63 14.27
CA VAL A 598 -27.14 24.36 13.16
C VAL A 598 -27.87 25.70 12.99
N LYS A 599 -27.14 26.80 13.05
CA LYS A 599 -27.74 28.15 13.16
C LYS A 599 -27.36 29.10 12.03
N ALA A 600 -26.19 28.88 11.39
CA ALA A 600 -25.67 29.84 10.43
C ALA A 600 -24.80 29.16 9.36
N TYR A 601 -24.47 29.93 8.33
CA TYR A 601 -23.57 29.52 7.27
C TYR A 601 -22.69 30.68 6.79
N SER A 602 -21.63 30.37 6.01
CA SER A 602 -20.76 31.36 5.38
C SER A 602 -20.13 30.86 4.10
N THR A 603 -19.71 31.81 3.27
CA THR A 603 -18.92 31.55 2.04
C THR A 603 -17.43 31.45 2.31
N ASP A 604 -16.93 32.09 3.36
CA ASP A 604 -15.52 32.20 3.74
C ASP A 604 -15.21 31.56 5.09
N SER A 605 -13.95 31.20 5.25
CA SER A 605 -13.44 30.55 6.46
C SER A 605 -13.36 31.48 7.68
N LEU A 606 -13.23 32.79 7.45
CA LEU A 606 -13.17 33.85 8.47
C LEU A 606 -14.09 35.00 8.01
N PRO A 607 -15.40 34.79 8.02
CA PRO A 607 -16.35 35.83 7.57
C PRO A 607 -16.42 36.97 8.58
N ASP A 608 -16.57 38.20 8.09
CA ASP A 608 -16.85 39.36 8.91
C ASP A 608 -18.24 39.25 9.57
N GLN A 609 -19.21 38.64 8.88
CA GLN A 609 -20.53 38.33 9.39
C GLN A 609 -20.99 36.93 8.97
N LEU A 610 -21.68 36.26 9.89
CA LEU A 610 -22.37 34.98 9.61
C LEU A 610 -23.77 35.26 9.08
N ILE A 611 -24.22 34.46 8.11
CA ILE A 611 -25.59 34.49 7.64
C ILE A 611 -26.41 33.51 8.49
N LEU A 612 -27.39 34.00 9.21
CA LEU A 612 -28.25 33.18 10.04
C LEU A 612 -29.24 32.41 9.17
N LEU A 613 -29.56 31.19 9.60
CA LEU A 613 -30.67 30.43 9.03
C LEU A 613 -32.01 31.00 9.53
N ASP A 614 -33.01 30.95 8.69
CA ASP A 614 -34.37 31.37 9.06
C ASP A 614 -34.93 30.56 10.23
N SER A 615 -34.56 29.29 10.31
CA SER A 615 -34.82 28.38 11.42
C SER A 615 -33.62 27.48 11.67
N SER A 616 -33.32 27.16 12.92
CA SER A 616 -32.26 26.23 13.27
C SER A 616 -32.58 24.81 12.81
N VAL A 617 -31.52 24.04 12.45
CA VAL A 617 -31.66 22.61 12.21
C VAL A 617 -31.14 21.89 13.46
N ASP A 618 -32.10 21.37 14.25
CA ASP A 618 -31.80 20.77 15.53
C ASP A 618 -31.64 19.25 15.43
N PHE A 619 -30.65 18.71 16.09
CA PHE A 619 -30.42 17.28 16.22
C PHE A 619 -30.44 16.84 17.67
N THR A 620 -31.01 15.68 17.94
CA THR A 620 -30.82 14.99 19.21
C THR A 620 -29.42 14.38 19.29
N GLY A 621 -28.96 14.13 20.50
CA GLY A 621 -27.68 13.43 20.73
C GLY A 621 -27.67 12.08 20.06
N PHE A 622 -26.52 11.72 19.48
CA PHE A 622 -26.32 10.41 18.85
C PHE A 622 -26.46 9.28 19.89
N THR A 623 -27.24 8.25 19.56
CA THR A 623 -27.39 7.04 20.38
C THR A 623 -26.88 5.80 19.65
N SER A 624 -27.57 5.29 18.65
CA SER A 624 -27.18 4.12 17.87
C SER A 624 -27.39 4.27 16.38
N ASP A 625 -28.30 5.16 15.98
CA ASP A 625 -28.62 5.39 14.58
C ASP A 625 -28.41 6.88 14.22
N TYR A 626 -27.95 7.10 13.00
CA TYR A 626 -27.68 8.44 12.50
C TYR A 626 -28.96 9.07 11.96
N GLU A 627 -29.39 10.18 12.56
CA GLU A 627 -30.36 11.05 11.95
C GLU A 627 -29.69 11.88 10.85
N THR A 628 -30.20 11.81 9.61
CA THR A 628 -29.75 12.66 8.51
C THR A 628 -30.77 13.76 8.27
N LYS A 629 -30.36 15.02 8.34
CA LYS A 629 -31.18 16.16 7.97
C LYS A 629 -30.59 16.85 6.76
N HIS A 630 -31.47 17.50 5.98
CA HIS A 630 -31.08 18.19 4.76
C HIS A 630 -31.25 19.70 4.93
N LEU A 631 -30.34 20.43 4.28
CA LEU A 631 -30.36 21.87 4.24
C LEU A 631 -30.07 22.34 2.82
N PHE A 632 -30.83 23.32 2.35
CA PHE A 632 -30.66 23.98 1.05
C PHE A 632 -29.97 25.32 1.26
N LEU A 633 -28.83 25.52 0.59
CA LEU A 633 -27.99 26.71 0.74
C LEU A 633 -27.57 27.24 -0.63
N PRO A 634 -27.23 28.55 -0.78
CA PRO A 634 -26.58 29.04 -1.99
C PRO A 634 -25.31 28.25 -2.37
N SER A 635 -25.03 28.10 -3.66
CA SER A 635 -23.92 27.26 -4.19
C SER A 635 -22.55 27.72 -3.72
N ASP A 636 -22.33 28.98 -3.41
CA ASP A 636 -21.08 29.58 -2.96
C ASP A 636 -20.75 29.31 -1.49
N VAL A 637 -21.74 28.86 -0.68
CA VAL A 637 -21.56 28.54 0.75
C VAL A 637 -20.56 27.41 0.91
N LYS A 638 -19.61 27.56 1.84
CA LYS A 638 -18.56 26.57 2.12
C LYS A 638 -18.58 26.02 3.54
N TYR A 639 -19.25 26.73 4.46
CA TYR A 639 -19.24 26.39 5.89
C TYR A 639 -20.62 26.51 6.49
N VAL A 640 -20.94 25.63 7.44
CA VAL A 640 -22.09 25.72 8.35
C VAL A 640 -21.57 25.87 9.78
N TYR A 641 -22.43 26.50 10.62
CA TYR A 641 -22.07 26.76 12.02
C TYR A 641 -23.16 26.20 12.93
N TYR A 642 -22.69 25.50 13.98
CA TYR A 642 -23.58 24.84 14.93
C TYR A 642 -23.18 25.10 16.37
N VAL A 643 -24.12 24.89 17.30
CA VAL A 643 -23.93 25.02 18.74
C VAL A 643 -24.34 23.72 19.41
N PRO A 644 -23.47 23.06 20.16
CA PRO A 644 -23.83 21.99 21.08
C PRO A 644 -24.57 22.59 22.30
N LYS A 645 -25.73 22.05 22.65
CA LYS A 645 -26.57 22.60 23.71
C LYS A 645 -25.89 22.62 25.09
N ASN A 646 -25.01 21.68 25.36
CA ASN A 646 -24.38 21.48 26.67
C ASN A 646 -22.99 22.13 26.82
N LEU A 647 -22.52 22.92 25.84
CA LEU A 647 -21.14 23.45 25.81
C LEU A 647 -21.08 24.99 25.69
N GLY A 648 -21.94 25.70 26.41
CA GLY A 648 -21.80 27.13 26.63
C GLY A 648 -22.04 28.06 25.43
N GLY A 649 -22.71 27.58 24.38
CA GLY A 649 -23.22 28.48 23.31
C GLY A 649 -22.22 28.94 22.28
N LYS A 650 -20.97 28.43 22.24
CA LYS A 650 -19.96 28.79 21.23
C LYS A 650 -20.30 28.17 19.88
N LEU A 651 -20.36 29.00 18.86
CA LEU A 651 -20.53 28.57 17.48
C LEU A 651 -19.27 27.83 16.98
N ILE A 652 -19.51 26.67 16.38
CA ILE A 652 -18.46 25.80 15.84
C ILE A 652 -18.67 25.69 14.34
N ARG A 653 -17.58 25.85 13.59
CA ARG A 653 -17.57 25.79 12.14
C ARG A 653 -17.34 24.38 11.63
N GLU A 654 -18.18 23.92 10.69
CA GLU A 654 -17.96 22.72 9.91
C GLU A 654 -17.89 23.05 8.42
N LYS A 655 -16.88 22.50 7.75
CA LYS A 655 -16.71 22.67 6.30
C LYS A 655 -17.57 21.66 5.54
N ILE A 656 -18.33 22.14 4.55
CA ILE A 656 -19.10 21.25 3.69
C ILE A 656 -18.15 20.42 2.83
N SER A 657 -18.22 19.10 3.00
CA SER A 657 -17.49 18.13 2.18
C SER A 657 -18.06 18.11 0.76
N LYS A 658 -17.18 18.05 -0.25
CA LYS A 658 -17.58 17.85 -1.64
C LYS A 658 -18.03 16.41 -1.93
N TRP A 659 -17.71 15.49 -1.04
CA TRP A 659 -18.00 14.06 -1.20
C TRP A 659 -19.33 13.76 -0.52
N PRO A 660 -20.21 12.95 -1.15
CA PRO A 660 -21.49 12.60 -0.57
C PRO A 660 -21.34 11.74 0.69
N LEU A 661 -22.41 11.58 1.43
CA LEU A 661 -22.52 10.49 2.41
C LEU A 661 -22.48 9.15 1.67
N PRO A 662 -21.94 8.10 2.30
CA PRO A 662 -21.99 6.76 1.73
C PRO A 662 -23.44 6.30 1.55
N ASP A 663 -23.79 5.92 0.33
CA ASP A 663 -25.02 5.17 0.04
C ASP A 663 -24.77 3.68 0.19
N ASN A 664 -25.81 2.92 0.49
CA ASN A 664 -25.71 1.46 0.51
C ASN A 664 -25.87 0.91 -0.91
N ILE A 665 -24.76 0.94 -1.68
CA ILE A 665 -24.72 0.38 -3.03
C ILE A 665 -24.47 -1.12 -2.93
N ASP A 666 -25.40 -1.90 -3.44
CA ASP A 666 -25.25 -3.35 -3.59
C ASP A 666 -25.10 -3.70 -5.07
N VAL A 667 -23.88 -3.87 -5.51
CA VAL A 667 -23.57 -4.23 -6.91
C VAL A 667 -24.08 -5.62 -7.29
N ARG A 668 -24.44 -6.46 -6.30
CA ARG A 668 -24.85 -7.87 -6.44
C ARG A 668 -26.31 -8.10 -6.06
N GLY A 669 -27.06 -7.08 -5.68
CA GLY A 669 -28.40 -7.20 -5.08
C GLY A 669 -29.48 -7.81 -5.96
N ASP A 670 -29.26 -7.84 -7.28
CA ASP A 670 -30.20 -8.45 -8.23
C ASP A 670 -29.68 -9.77 -8.84
N PHE A 671 -28.66 -10.37 -8.23
CA PHE A 671 -28.11 -11.65 -8.67
C PHE A 671 -29.09 -12.78 -8.42
N SER A 672 -29.41 -13.52 -9.48
CA SER A 672 -30.29 -14.69 -9.41
C SER A 672 -29.50 -15.96 -9.13
N SER A 673 -29.90 -16.68 -8.10
CA SER A 673 -29.36 -18.00 -7.76
C SER A 673 -30.00 -19.15 -8.54
N VAL A 674 -30.66 -18.85 -9.65
CA VAL A 674 -31.38 -19.85 -10.46
C VAL A 674 -30.50 -21.03 -10.89
N LEU A 675 -29.20 -20.84 -11.04
CA LEU A 675 -28.25 -21.91 -11.39
C LEU A 675 -28.09 -22.96 -10.27
N ASN A 676 -28.47 -22.65 -9.03
CA ASN A 676 -28.38 -23.60 -7.91
C ASN A 676 -29.30 -24.82 -8.13
N GLN A 677 -30.38 -24.70 -8.90
CA GLN A 677 -31.24 -25.86 -9.27
C GLN A 677 -30.48 -26.94 -10.05
N TYR A 678 -29.37 -26.55 -10.70
CA TYR A 678 -28.52 -27.46 -11.47
C TYR A 678 -27.34 -28.01 -10.66
N LYS A 679 -27.24 -27.67 -9.39
CA LYS A 679 -26.14 -28.10 -8.54
C LYS A 679 -26.34 -29.53 -8.03
N LYS A 680 -25.38 -30.41 -8.35
CA LYS A 680 -25.32 -31.78 -7.86
C LYS A 680 -23.89 -32.11 -7.43
N LYS A 681 -23.73 -32.69 -6.23
CA LYS A 681 -22.42 -33.11 -5.70
C LYS A 681 -21.32 -32.05 -5.83
N GLY A 682 -21.64 -30.79 -5.51
CA GLY A 682 -20.68 -29.70 -5.56
C GLY A 682 -20.38 -29.14 -6.95
N ILE A 683 -21.03 -29.62 -8.02
CA ILE A 683 -20.87 -29.15 -9.39
C ILE A 683 -22.19 -28.57 -9.90
N ILE A 684 -22.14 -27.40 -10.55
CA ILE A 684 -23.28 -26.85 -11.29
C ILE A 684 -23.16 -27.29 -12.73
N THR A 685 -24.19 -27.98 -13.29
CA THR A 685 -24.22 -28.43 -14.69
C THR A 685 -25.44 -27.86 -15.36
N ILE A 686 -25.26 -26.96 -16.33
CA ILE A 686 -26.33 -26.50 -17.23
C ILE A 686 -26.43 -27.54 -18.33
N PRO A 687 -27.53 -28.33 -18.40
CA PRO A 687 -27.69 -29.38 -19.43
C PRO A 687 -27.93 -28.75 -20.81
N LYS A 688 -27.78 -29.55 -21.87
CA LYS A 688 -28.12 -29.14 -23.22
C LYS A 688 -29.55 -28.61 -23.28
N GLY A 689 -29.73 -27.40 -23.78
CA GLY A 689 -31.03 -26.73 -23.87
C GLY A 689 -30.93 -25.30 -24.36
N THR A 690 -32.09 -24.65 -24.47
CA THR A 690 -32.20 -23.23 -24.77
C THR A 690 -32.67 -22.49 -23.53
N TYR A 691 -31.91 -21.48 -23.13
CA TYR A 691 -32.13 -20.69 -21.93
C TYR A 691 -32.22 -19.20 -22.28
N SER A 692 -33.10 -18.47 -21.63
CA SER A 692 -33.19 -17.03 -21.75
C SER A 692 -33.20 -16.44 -20.34
N PHE A 693 -32.24 -15.56 -20.08
CA PHE A 693 -32.10 -14.88 -18.78
C PHE A 693 -32.35 -13.38 -18.96
N THR A 694 -33.27 -12.85 -18.16
CA THR A 694 -33.64 -11.42 -18.12
C THR A 694 -33.12 -10.72 -16.84
N LYS A 695 -32.40 -11.42 -15.99
CA LYS A 695 -31.73 -10.94 -14.77
C LYS A 695 -30.34 -11.56 -14.68
N ASN A 696 -29.44 -10.89 -13.97
CA ASN A 696 -28.10 -11.46 -13.73
C ASN A 696 -28.19 -12.85 -13.12
N VAL A 697 -27.47 -13.81 -13.70
CA VAL A 697 -27.36 -15.17 -13.16
C VAL A 697 -25.96 -15.39 -12.60
N VAL A 698 -25.89 -16.03 -11.45
CA VAL A 698 -24.62 -16.24 -10.76
C VAL A 698 -24.36 -17.72 -10.49
N ALA A 699 -23.13 -18.16 -10.76
CA ALA A 699 -22.58 -19.44 -10.33
C ALA A 699 -21.58 -19.22 -9.20
N THR A 700 -21.88 -19.77 -8.05
CA THR A 700 -21.06 -19.67 -6.83
C THR A 700 -21.24 -20.91 -5.97
N ASP A 701 -20.42 -21.06 -4.90
CA ASP A 701 -20.53 -22.11 -3.90
C ASP A 701 -20.48 -23.55 -4.49
N ALA A 702 -19.73 -23.73 -5.55
CA ALA A 702 -19.50 -25.03 -6.19
C ALA A 702 -18.03 -25.12 -6.63
N GLU A 703 -17.56 -26.33 -6.91
CA GLU A 703 -16.20 -26.56 -7.40
C GLU A 703 -16.00 -26.01 -8.81
N LYS A 704 -17.03 -26.15 -9.66
CA LYS A 704 -17.03 -25.65 -11.03
C LYS A 704 -18.44 -25.58 -11.63
N LEU A 705 -18.54 -24.80 -12.70
CA LEU A 705 -19.69 -24.74 -13.59
C LEU A 705 -19.39 -25.48 -14.89
N ILE A 706 -20.29 -26.36 -15.31
CA ILE A 706 -20.24 -27.04 -16.59
C ILE A 706 -21.41 -26.56 -17.44
N ILE A 707 -21.17 -26.22 -18.72
CA ILE A 707 -22.19 -25.93 -19.74
C ILE A 707 -22.06 -26.99 -20.81
N GLU A 708 -23.09 -27.82 -20.97
CA GLU A 708 -23.07 -28.94 -21.91
C GLU A 708 -23.15 -28.51 -23.38
N ALA A 709 -22.51 -29.30 -24.24
CA ALA A 709 -22.47 -29.09 -25.69
C ALA A 709 -23.88 -28.96 -26.30
N GLY A 710 -24.06 -28.00 -27.21
CA GLY A 710 -25.31 -27.68 -27.84
C GLY A 710 -26.27 -26.86 -27.02
N SER A 711 -25.81 -26.27 -25.90
CA SER A 711 -26.58 -25.30 -25.14
C SER A 711 -26.63 -23.95 -25.86
N SER A 712 -27.75 -23.25 -25.71
CA SER A 712 -27.99 -21.90 -26.25
C SER A 712 -28.49 -21.00 -25.11
N ILE A 713 -27.73 -19.96 -24.80
CA ILE A 713 -27.99 -19.03 -23.68
C ILE A 713 -28.15 -17.62 -24.21
N ASP A 714 -29.36 -17.09 -24.12
CA ASP A 714 -29.70 -15.70 -24.46
C ASP A 714 -29.76 -14.82 -23.25
N LEU A 715 -28.97 -13.75 -23.25
CA LEU A 715 -28.90 -12.74 -22.19
C LEU A 715 -29.59 -11.46 -22.67
N THR A 716 -30.74 -11.13 -22.10
CA THR A 716 -31.56 -9.99 -22.51
C THR A 716 -31.88 -9.09 -21.34
N ASN A 717 -32.41 -7.90 -21.58
CA ASN A 717 -32.79 -6.94 -20.56
C ASN A 717 -31.65 -6.65 -19.56
N THR A 718 -30.46 -6.40 -20.08
CA THR A 718 -29.25 -6.15 -19.31
C THR A 718 -28.81 -7.28 -18.36
N ALA A 719 -29.26 -8.52 -18.57
CA ALA A 719 -28.82 -9.67 -17.82
C ALA A 719 -27.34 -9.97 -18.11
N GLY A 720 -26.55 -10.26 -17.08
CA GLY A 720 -25.18 -10.74 -17.17
C GLY A 720 -25.05 -12.17 -16.66
N PHE A 721 -24.11 -12.92 -17.22
CA PHE A 721 -23.70 -14.22 -16.72
C PHE A 721 -22.43 -14.03 -15.88
N ILE A 722 -22.49 -14.40 -14.61
CA ILE A 722 -21.40 -14.20 -13.66
C ILE A 722 -21.02 -15.53 -13.03
N SER A 723 -19.75 -15.90 -13.07
CA SER A 723 -19.22 -17.07 -12.37
C SER A 723 -18.09 -16.67 -11.44
N TYR A 724 -18.19 -17.03 -10.17
CA TYR A 724 -17.09 -16.93 -9.18
C TYR A 724 -16.33 -18.26 -9.03
N ILE A 725 -16.64 -19.23 -9.90
CA ILE A 725 -16.02 -20.55 -9.94
C ILE A 725 -15.52 -20.84 -11.35
N PRO A 726 -14.56 -21.76 -11.52
CA PRO A 726 -14.07 -22.15 -12.84
C PRO A 726 -15.21 -22.64 -13.75
N VAL A 727 -15.11 -22.35 -15.04
CA VAL A 727 -16.13 -22.72 -16.04
C VAL A 727 -15.56 -23.73 -17.04
N GLU A 728 -16.27 -24.82 -17.27
CA GLU A 728 -15.99 -25.76 -18.34
C GLU A 728 -17.12 -25.74 -19.39
N ILE A 729 -16.85 -25.14 -20.55
CA ILE A 729 -17.74 -25.18 -21.70
C ILE A 729 -17.09 -26.08 -22.75
N LYS A 730 -17.61 -27.29 -22.91
CA LYS A 730 -17.09 -28.29 -23.87
C LYS A 730 -18.05 -28.50 -25.00
N GLY A 731 -18.24 -27.46 -25.83
CA GLY A 731 -18.92 -27.59 -27.10
C GLY A 731 -18.16 -28.51 -28.07
N THR A 732 -18.81 -28.94 -29.10
CA THR A 732 -18.21 -29.71 -30.20
C THR A 732 -18.49 -29.05 -31.52
N PRO A 733 -17.73 -29.32 -32.59
CA PRO A 733 -18.03 -28.76 -33.93
C PRO A 733 -19.44 -29.02 -34.43
N LYS A 734 -20.06 -30.15 -34.01
CA LYS A 734 -21.44 -30.50 -34.37
C LYS A 734 -22.50 -29.95 -33.42
N ASN A 735 -22.10 -29.66 -32.17
CA ASN A 735 -22.97 -29.13 -31.15
C ASN A 735 -22.21 -28.01 -30.36
N PRO A 736 -21.97 -26.87 -31.01
CA PRO A 736 -21.33 -25.74 -30.33
C PRO A 736 -22.24 -25.18 -29.22
N VAL A 737 -21.65 -24.44 -28.30
CA VAL A 737 -22.40 -23.67 -27.32
C VAL A 737 -22.54 -22.24 -27.84
N HIS A 738 -23.73 -21.67 -27.74
CA HIS A 738 -24.00 -20.27 -28.09
C HIS A 738 -24.35 -19.46 -26.83
N ILE A 739 -23.63 -18.37 -26.60
CA ILE A 739 -23.93 -17.40 -25.56
C ILE A 739 -24.05 -16.04 -26.24
N PHE A 740 -25.24 -15.47 -26.22
CA PHE A 740 -25.52 -14.30 -27.03
C PHE A 740 -26.54 -13.37 -26.39
N SER A 741 -26.75 -12.22 -26.99
CA SER A 741 -27.79 -11.28 -26.62
C SER A 741 -28.64 -10.93 -27.82
N SER A 742 -29.88 -11.41 -27.86
CA SER A 742 -30.81 -11.18 -28.99
C SER A 742 -31.29 -9.73 -29.05
N ASP A 743 -31.25 -8.98 -27.93
CA ASP A 743 -31.60 -7.57 -27.85
C ASP A 743 -30.38 -6.65 -27.77
N SER A 744 -29.15 -7.18 -27.83
CA SER A 744 -27.87 -6.45 -27.72
C SER A 744 -27.66 -5.75 -26.39
N THR A 745 -28.40 -6.07 -25.33
CA THR A 745 -28.29 -5.49 -24.02
C THR A 745 -27.55 -6.36 -22.97
N GLY A 746 -27.36 -7.64 -23.28
CA GLY A 746 -26.81 -8.63 -22.36
C GLY A 746 -25.46 -8.20 -21.80
N SER A 747 -25.33 -8.12 -20.46
CA SER A 747 -24.18 -7.57 -19.74
C SER A 747 -23.00 -8.56 -19.63
N GLY A 748 -22.77 -9.32 -20.68
CA GLY A 748 -21.56 -10.12 -20.88
C GLY A 748 -21.53 -11.45 -20.13
N PHE A 749 -20.48 -12.20 -20.45
CA PHE A 749 -20.11 -13.44 -19.79
C PHE A 749 -18.84 -13.23 -18.97
N ASN A 750 -18.95 -13.28 -17.64
CA ASN A 750 -17.92 -12.81 -16.73
C ASN A 750 -17.52 -13.93 -15.78
N VAL A 751 -16.22 -14.27 -15.72
CA VAL A 751 -15.67 -15.31 -14.85
C VAL A 751 -14.61 -14.70 -13.96
N PHE A 752 -14.79 -14.81 -12.64
CA PHE A 752 -13.88 -14.34 -11.60
C PHE A 752 -13.42 -15.54 -10.77
N SER A 753 -12.36 -16.20 -11.20
CA SER A 753 -11.87 -17.43 -10.57
C SER A 753 -10.36 -17.33 -10.33
N GLU A 754 -9.97 -16.82 -9.17
CA GLU A 754 -8.56 -16.49 -8.87
C GLU A 754 -7.62 -17.71 -8.89
N HIS A 755 -8.11 -18.91 -8.57
CA HIS A 755 -7.30 -20.14 -8.47
C HIS A 755 -7.73 -21.27 -9.39
N GLY A 756 -8.79 -21.05 -10.16
CA GLY A 756 -9.37 -22.10 -10.98
C GLY A 756 -8.76 -22.22 -12.37
N HIS A 757 -9.11 -23.31 -13.06
CA HIS A 757 -8.83 -23.51 -14.47
C HIS A 757 -10.14 -23.60 -15.25
N SER A 758 -10.37 -22.64 -16.15
CA SER A 758 -11.54 -22.61 -17.02
C SER A 758 -11.21 -23.13 -18.41
N ILE A 759 -12.17 -23.77 -19.05
CA ILE A 759 -12.05 -24.32 -20.40
C ILE A 759 -13.22 -23.81 -21.23
N LEU A 760 -12.93 -23.19 -22.37
CA LEU A 760 -13.92 -22.75 -23.38
C LEU A 760 -13.58 -23.42 -24.71
N GLU A 761 -14.41 -24.35 -25.15
CA GLU A 761 -14.23 -25.08 -26.40
C GLU A 761 -15.48 -24.99 -27.27
N ASN A 762 -15.28 -24.71 -28.56
CA ASN A 762 -16.36 -24.62 -29.56
C ASN A 762 -17.57 -23.81 -29.07
N THR A 763 -17.27 -22.59 -28.61
CA THR A 763 -18.25 -21.67 -28.02
C THR A 763 -18.30 -20.37 -28.79
N HIS A 764 -19.51 -19.90 -29.11
CA HIS A 764 -19.75 -18.65 -29.82
C HIS A 764 -20.38 -17.62 -28.92
N PHE A 765 -19.69 -16.52 -28.74
CA PHE A 765 -20.17 -15.34 -28.01
C PHE A 765 -20.56 -14.26 -29.03
N THR A 766 -21.81 -13.80 -28.99
CA THR A 766 -22.32 -12.90 -30.05
C THR A 766 -23.23 -11.80 -29.49
N GLY A 767 -22.99 -10.55 -29.89
CA GLY A 767 -23.87 -9.43 -29.61
C GLY A 767 -23.92 -9.00 -28.12
N LEU A 768 -22.94 -9.41 -27.33
CA LEU A 768 -22.88 -9.10 -25.89
C LEU A 768 -22.39 -7.66 -25.66
N ASN A 769 -22.90 -7.05 -24.61
CA ASN A 769 -22.38 -5.82 -24.01
C ASN A 769 -21.50 -6.16 -22.81
N SER A 770 -20.91 -5.16 -22.18
CA SER A 770 -20.20 -5.34 -20.89
C SER A 770 -21.11 -5.13 -19.69
N MET A 771 -20.68 -5.58 -18.51
CA MET A 771 -21.34 -5.26 -17.26
C MET A 771 -21.29 -3.75 -17.01
N ASN A 772 -22.47 -3.12 -16.92
CA ASN A 772 -22.63 -1.72 -16.53
C ASN A 772 -23.94 -1.59 -15.76
N LYS A 773 -23.96 -2.05 -14.52
CA LYS A 773 -25.14 -2.08 -13.69
C LYS A 773 -24.78 -1.87 -12.21
N ASN A 774 -25.62 -1.16 -11.49
CA ASN A 774 -25.40 -0.86 -10.07
C ASN A 774 -24.00 -0.27 -9.78
N HIS A 775 -23.51 0.61 -10.66
CA HIS A 775 -22.16 1.21 -10.61
C HIS A 775 -20.99 0.22 -10.83
N TRP A 776 -21.25 -1.05 -11.17
CA TRP A 776 -20.21 -1.98 -11.55
C TRP A 776 -19.99 -1.93 -13.05
N ILE A 777 -18.81 -1.47 -13.47
CA ILE A 777 -18.49 -1.18 -14.86
C ILE A 777 -17.29 -2.03 -15.27
N LEU A 778 -17.51 -2.91 -16.27
CA LEU A 778 -16.46 -3.67 -16.96
C LEU A 778 -16.34 -3.19 -18.41
N THR A 779 -15.24 -3.54 -19.09
CA THR A 779 -14.99 -3.17 -20.49
C THR A 779 -15.29 -4.29 -21.47
N GLY A 780 -15.16 -5.56 -21.06
CA GLY A 780 -15.25 -6.72 -21.93
C GLY A 780 -16.65 -7.33 -22.06
N ALA A 781 -17.02 -7.73 -23.27
CA ALA A 781 -18.18 -8.58 -23.52
C ALA A 781 -18.02 -9.98 -22.92
N VAL A 782 -16.80 -10.51 -22.98
CA VAL A 782 -16.35 -11.68 -22.23
C VAL A 782 -15.17 -11.27 -21.36
N THR A 783 -15.35 -11.37 -20.04
CA THR A 783 -14.32 -11.01 -19.07
C THR A 783 -13.88 -12.23 -18.28
N LEU A 784 -12.57 -12.53 -18.31
CA LEU A 784 -11.96 -13.64 -17.57
C LEU A 784 -10.90 -13.09 -16.62
N TYR A 785 -11.10 -13.27 -15.32
CA TYR A 785 -10.21 -12.71 -14.29
C TYR A 785 -9.63 -13.79 -13.40
N GLY A 786 -8.32 -13.79 -13.27
CA GLY A 786 -7.58 -14.69 -12.38
C GLY A 786 -7.43 -16.11 -12.90
N GLY A 787 -6.73 -16.94 -12.13
CA GLY A 787 -6.53 -18.35 -12.44
C GLY A 787 -5.89 -18.63 -13.81
N SER A 788 -6.43 -19.62 -14.50
CA SER A 788 -6.01 -19.94 -15.86
C SER A 788 -7.19 -20.29 -16.76
N VAL A 789 -7.04 -20.09 -18.07
CA VAL A 789 -8.08 -20.41 -19.06
C VAL A 789 -7.51 -20.99 -20.35
N ALA A 790 -8.14 -22.04 -20.85
CA ALA A 790 -7.89 -22.59 -22.17
C ALA A 790 -9.07 -22.28 -23.10
N ILE A 791 -8.81 -21.64 -24.24
CA ILE A 791 -9.80 -21.24 -25.26
C ILE A 791 -9.42 -21.93 -26.56
N ALA A 792 -10.34 -22.70 -27.12
CA ALA A 792 -10.10 -23.39 -28.38
C ALA A 792 -11.36 -23.40 -29.27
N ASN A 793 -11.19 -23.10 -30.56
CA ASN A 793 -12.27 -23.07 -31.53
C ASN A 793 -13.47 -22.20 -31.11
N CYS A 794 -13.20 -21.05 -30.51
CA CYS A 794 -14.23 -20.13 -30.03
C CYS A 794 -14.35 -18.91 -30.95
N SER A 795 -15.49 -18.21 -30.87
CA SER A 795 -15.67 -16.95 -31.55
C SER A 795 -16.28 -15.88 -30.66
N PHE A 796 -15.79 -14.66 -30.81
CA PHE A 796 -16.20 -13.46 -30.06
C PHE A 796 -16.56 -12.39 -31.10
N ASN A 797 -17.87 -12.21 -31.34
CA ASN A 797 -18.32 -11.40 -32.46
C ASN A 797 -19.37 -10.37 -32.05
N ASP A 798 -19.40 -9.27 -32.81
CA ASP A 798 -20.48 -8.28 -32.76
C ASP A 798 -20.77 -7.70 -31.39
N ASN A 799 -19.74 -7.55 -30.52
CA ASN A 799 -19.90 -6.99 -29.20
C ASN A 799 -20.33 -5.52 -29.22
N GLN A 800 -21.04 -5.10 -28.18
CA GLN A 800 -21.61 -3.76 -28.03
C GLN A 800 -20.90 -2.94 -26.95
N CYS A 801 -19.63 -3.21 -26.68
CA CYS A 801 -18.81 -2.59 -25.64
C CYS A 801 -17.37 -2.39 -26.09
N GLU A 802 -16.50 -1.95 -25.20
CA GLU A 802 -15.11 -1.60 -25.49
C GLU A 802 -14.31 -2.81 -26.00
N ASP A 803 -14.29 -3.94 -25.29
CA ASP A 803 -13.48 -5.10 -25.65
C ASP A 803 -14.35 -6.30 -26.05
N GLY A 804 -13.99 -6.97 -27.15
CA GLY A 804 -14.63 -8.24 -27.52
C GLY A 804 -14.33 -9.35 -26.51
N LEU A 805 -13.06 -9.51 -26.17
CA LEU A 805 -12.54 -10.41 -25.14
C LEU A 805 -11.58 -9.65 -24.23
N ASN A 806 -11.74 -9.80 -22.93
CA ASN A 806 -10.86 -9.19 -21.92
C ASN A 806 -10.39 -10.25 -20.94
N ILE A 807 -9.07 -10.47 -20.86
CA ILE A 807 -8.44 -11.40 -19.91
C ILE A 807 -7.53 -10.61 -18.96
N ILE A 808 -7.70 -10.81 -17.65
CA ILE A 808 -7.01 -9.99 -16.65
C ILE A 808 -6.36 -10.89 -15.60
N ARG A 809 -5.06 -10.69 -15.34
CA ARG A 809 -4.31 -11.39 -14.29
C ARG A 809 -4.41 -12.91 -14.37
N SER A 810 -4.39 -13.46 -15.58
CA SER A 810 -4.62 -14.87 -15.84
C SER A 810 -3.48 -15.49 -16.64
N LYS A 811 -3.37 -16.80 -16.54
CA LYS A 811 -2.59 -17.59 -17.51
C LYS A 811 -3.55 -18.11 -18.59
N PHE A 812 -3.26 -17.88 -19.86
CA PHE A 812 -4.17 -18.32 -20.90
C PHE A 812 -3.49 -19.03 -22.07
N THR A 813 -4.25 -19.90 -22.71
CA THR A 813 -4.00 -20.38 -24.08
C THR A 813 -5.21 -20.12 -24.92
N MET A 814 -5.04 -19.50 -26.10
CA MET A 814 -6.10 -19.30 -27.07
C MET A 814 -5.62 -19.81 -28.44
N THR A 815 -6.38 -20.73 -29.02
CA THR A 815 -6.02 -21.34 -30.30
C THR A 815 -7.24 -21.49 -31.22
N GLU A 816 -7.00 -21.42 -32.54
CA GLU A 816 -8.02 -21.66 -33.60
C GLU A 816 -9.33 -20.88 -33.34
N SER A 817 -9.21 -19.66 -32.86
CA SER A 817 -10.35 -18.85 -32.43
C SER A 817 -10.46 -17.55 -33.23
N THR A 818 -11.61 -16.93 -33.21
CA THR A 818 -11.90 -15.73 -33.99
C THR A 818 -12.42 -14.61 -33.09
N VAL A 819 -11.92 -13.39 -33.30
CA VAL A 819 -12.48 -12.17 -32.75
C VAL A 819 -12.83 -11.25 -33.91
N SER A 820 -14.09 -10.81 -34.01
CA SER A 820 -14.48 -10.01 -35.15
C SER A 820 -15.59 -9.00 -34.87
N ASN A 821 -15.59 -7.94 -35.68
CA ASN A 821 -16.58 -6.86 -35.66
C ASN A 821 -16.78 -6.29 -34.24
N THR A 822 -15.68 -5.83 -33.63
CA THR A 822 -15.69 -5.24 -32.29
C THR A 822 -15.90 -3.74 -32.33
N LEU A 823 -16.58 -3.21 -31.30
CA LEU A 823 -16.91 -1.79 -31.23
C LEU A 823 -15.68 -0.92 -30.91
N SER A 824 -14.67 -1.46 -30.25
CA SER A 824 -13.37 -0.86 -30.01
C SER A 824 -12.28 -1.94 -30.15
N ASP A 825 -11.73 -2.46 -29.06
CA ASP A 825 -10.64 -3.43 -29.09
C ASP A 825 -11.13 -4.86 -29.32
N GLY A 826 -10.31 -5.63 -30.02
CA GLY A 826 -10.64 -7.04 -30.27
C GLY A 826 -10.40 -7.89 -29.03
N PHE A 827 -9.14 -8.04 -28.67
CA PHE A 827 -8.71 -8.79 -27.50
C PHE A 827 -7.74 -7.94 -26.66
N ASP A 828 -8.17 -7.62 -25.45
CA ASP A 828 -7.41 -6.91 -24.45
C ASP A 828 -6.95 -7.87 -23.34
N ALA A 829 -5.65 -7.87 -23.02
CA ALA A 829 -5.10 -8.67 -21.93
C ALA A 829 -4.20 -7.85 -21.01
N ASP A 830 -4.58 -7.79 -19.72
CA ASP A 830 -3.84 -7.07 -18.71
C ASP A 830 -3.17 -8.02 -17.71
N PHE A 831 -1.85 -7.84 -17.53
CA PHE A 831 -1.08 -8.57 -16.54
C PHE A 831 -1.17 -10.09 -16.68
N CYS A 832 -1.18 -10.55 -17.93
CA CYS A 832 -1.34 -11.95 -18.30
C CYS A 832 -0.03 -12.61 -18.73
N THR A 833 -0.01 -13.94 -18.63
CA THR A 833 0.98 -14.77 -19.31
C THR A 833 0.22 -15.73 -20.21
N GLY A 834 0.58 -15.81 -21.51
CA GLY A 834 -0.21 -16.65 -22.38
C GLY A 834 0.37 -16.92 -23.76
N VAL A 835 -0.39 -17.75 -24.49
CA VAL A 835 -0.13 -18.08 -25.90
C VAL A 835 -1.39 -17.86 -26.70
N LEU A 836 -1.28 -17.07 -27.76
CA LEU A 836 -2.31 -16.88 -28.78
C LEU A 836 -1.81 -17.51 -30.09
N SER A 837 -2.50 -18.51 -30.60
CA SER A 837 -2.05 -19.21 -31.81
C SER A 837 -3.16 -19.49 -32.83
N ASN A 838 -2.78 -19.50 -34.11
CA ASN A 838 -3.63 -19.89 -35.24
C ASN A 838 -5.04 -19.26 -35.22
N SER A 839 -5.12 -17.98 -34.78
CA SER A 839 -6.37 -17.29 -34.54
C SER A 839 -6.54 -16.12 -35.50
N VAL A 840 -7.79 -15.71 -35.72
CA VAL A 840 -8.17 -14.65 -36.65
C VAL A 840 -8.76 -13.48 -35.87
N ILE A 841 -8.20 -12.28 -36.04
CA ILE A 841 -8.72 -11.04 -35.45
C ILE A 841 -8.99 -10.05 -36.58
N THR A 842 -10.25 -9.62 -36.71
CA THR A 842 -10.62 -8.81 -37.87
C THR A 842 -11.72 -7.79 -37.55
N LEU A 843 -11.77 -6.69 -38.30
CA LEU A 843 -12.83 -5.68 -38.20
C LEU A 843 -12.95 -5.09 -36.78
N THR A 844 -11.85 -4.76 -36.15
CA THR A 844 -11.85 -4.03 -34.89
C THR A 844 -11.85 -2.53 -35.17
N LYS A 845 -12.61 -1.74 -34.39
CA LYS A 845 -12.64 -0.31 -34.62
C LYS A 845 -11.46 0.43 -33.97
N ASN A 846 -10.74 -0.20 -33.04
CA ASN A 846 -9.51 0.29 -32.43
C ASN A 846 -8.42 -0.79 -32.56
N ASP A 847 -7.74 -1.18 -31.49
CA ASP A 847 -6.65 -2.17 -31.54
C ASP A 847 -7.19 -3.59 -31.76
N ALA A 848 -6.53 -4.39 -32.62
CA ALA A 848 -6.91 -5.79 -32.74
C ALA A 848 -6.48 -6.59 -31.50
N LEU A 849 -5.23 -6.38 -31.06
CA LEU A 849 -4.67 -6.95 -29.84
C LEU A 849 -4.04 -5.82 -29.01
N ASP A 850 -4.48 -5.59 -27.79
CA ASP A 850 -3.86 -4.66 -26.82
C ASP A 850 -3.46 -5.42 -25.55
N PHE A 851 -2.15 -5.47 -25.27
CA PHE A 851 -1.60 -6.23 -24.17
C PHE A 851 -0.79 -5.32 -23.24
N SER A 852 -1.23 -5.20 -22.00
CA SER A 852 -0.61 -4.34 -21.00
C SER A 852 -0.03 -5.17 -19.86
N GLY A 853 1.26 -4.90 -19.50
CA GLY A 853 1.94 -5.58 -18.39
C GLY A 853 2.05 -7.09 -18.54
N SER A 854 2.04 -7.60 -19.79
CA SER A 854 1.80 -9.01 -20.11
C SER A 854 3.01 -9.68 -20.76
N GLN A 855 3.12 -11.01 -20.62
CA GLN A 855 4.09 -11.86 -21.29
C GLN A 855 3.36 -12.83 -22.23
N ILE A 856 3.36 -12.56 -23.53
CA ILE A 856 2.52 -13.29 -24.48
C ILE A 856 3.31 -13.71 -25.71
N GLU A 857 3.08 -14.95 -26.16
CA GLU A 857 3.52 -15.49 -27.45
C GLU A 857 2.34 -15.46 -28.44
N ILE A 858 2.56 -14.87 -29.63
CA ILE A 858 1.59 -14.76 -30.72
C ILE A 858 2.14 -15.53 -31.91
N ILE A 859 1.47 -16.60 -32.31
CA ILE A 859 1.99 -17.55 -33.30
C ILE A 859 0.96 -17.85 -34.39
N GLY A 860 1.32 -17.59 -35.65
CA GLY A 860 0.49 -18.06 -36.80
C GLY A 860 -0.86 -17.38 -36.90
N CYS A 861 -1.01 -16.16 -36.39
CA CYS A 861 -2.28 -15.44 -36.37
C CYS A 861 -2.49 -14.60 -37.64
N GLU A 862 -3.76 -14.36 -37.97
CA GLU A 862 -4.19 -13.49 -39.06
C GLU A 862 -4.91 -12.26 -38.46
N ILE A 863 -4.36 -11.07 -38.64
CA ILE A 863 -4.96 -9.83 -38.20
C ILE A 863 -5.31 -8.99 -39.43
N SER A 864 -6.55 -8.47 -39.48
CA SER A 864 -6.92 -7.61 -40.58
C SER A 864 -7.93 -6.54 -40.22
N LYS A 865 -7.86 -5.40 -40.89
CA LYS A 865 -8.78 -4.28 -40.72
C LYS A 865 -8.89 -3.80 -39.27
N ALA A 866 -7.75 -3.61 -38.61
CA ALA A 866 -7.68 -2.95 -37.31
C ALA A 866 -7.80 -1.43 -37.49
N GLY A 867 -8.62 -0.78 -36.69
CA GLY A 867 -8.85 0.66 -36.76
C GLY A 867 -7.66 1.50 -36.36
N ASP A 868 -6.88 1.02 -35.38
CA ASP A 868 -5.65 1.69 -34.94
C ASP A 868 -4.45 0.71 -35.06
N LYS A 869 -4.22 -0.16 -34.09
CA LYS A 869 -3.04 -1.04 -34.07
C LYS A 869 -3.38 -2.49 -34.36
N GLY A 870 -2.52 -3.16 -35.13
CA GLY A 870 -2.62 -4.62 -35.26
C GLY A 870 -2.24 -5.33 -33.97
N ILE A 871 -1.06 -5.04 -33.44
CA ILE A 871 -0.59 -5.55 -32.14
C ILE A 871 0.01 -4.40 -31.35
N SER A 872 -0.43 -4.26 -30.10
CA SER A 872 -0.01 -3.24 -29.16
C SER A 872 0.49 -3.88 -27.85
N GLY A 873 1.75 -3.63 -27.47
CA GLY A 873 2.31 -4.01 -26.18
C GLY A 873 2.62 -2.77 -25.35
N GLY A 874 2.05 -2.67 -24.14
CA GLY A 874 2.18 -1.55 -23.24
C GLY A 874 2.61 -1.95 -21.84
N GLU A 875 3.02 -0.98 -21.04
CA GLU A 875 3.32 -1.10 -19.61
C GLU A 875 4.25 -2.28 -19.26
N ASN A 876 5.45 -2.29 -19.86
CA ASN A 876 6.46 -3.32 -19.64
C ASN A 876 6.07 -4.72 -20.13
N SER A 877 5.25 -4.80 -21.19
CA SER A 877 4.92 -6.07 -21.82
C SER A 877 6.12 -6.71 -22.54
N GLN A 878 6.16 -8.02 -22.57
CA GLN A 878 7.12 -8.83 -23.32
C GLN A 878 6.35 -9.69 -24.32
N LEU A 879 6.40 -9.35 -25.61
CA LEU A 879 5.68 -10.07 -26.64
C LEU A 879 6.64 -10.75 -27.60
N LYS A 880 6.38 -12.04 -27.91
CA LYS A 880 7.04 -12.77 -28.97
C LYS A 880 6.05 -13.04 -30.09
N ILE A 881 6.29 -12.51 -31.28
CA ILE A 881 5.37 -12.53 -32.40
C ILE A 881 6.03 -13.31 -33.55
N SER A 882 5.42 -14.39 -33.99
CA SER A 882 5.98 -15.21 -35.06
C SER A 882 4.92 -15.70 -36.07
N ASN A 883 5.35 -15.89 -37.31
CA ASN A 883 4.52 -16.46 -38.40
C ASN A 883 3.13 -15.80 -38.56
N THR A 884 3.01 -14.54 -38.24
CA THR A 884 1.75 -13.79 -38.16
C THR A 884 1.62 -12.80 -39.31
N SER A 885 0.39 -12.59 -39.82
CA SER A 885 0.11 -11.62 -40.85
C SER A 885 -0.80 -10.48 -40.34
N ILE A 886 -0.46 -9.23 -40.66
CA ILE A 886 -1.27 -8.05 -40.35
C ILE A 886 -1.54 -7.30 -41.66
N ASN A 887 -2.84 -7.10 -41.97
CA ASN A 887 -3.28 -6.46 -43.19
C ASN A 887 -4.30 -5.36 -42.92
N GLY A 888 -3.87 -4.12 -42.93
CA GLY A 888 -4.71 -2.96 -42.68
C GLY A 888 -4.77 -2.59 -41.19
N ALA A 889 -3.94 -1.62 -40.82
CA ALA A 889 -3.90 -0.97 -39.51
C ALA A 889 -3.22 0.41 -39.66
N VAL A 890 -3.46 1.35 -38.75
CA VAL A 890 -2.68 2.58 -38.73
C VAL A 890 -1.23 2.24 -38.32
N ILE A 891 -1.06 1.44 -37.27
CA ILE A 891 0.25 0.92 -36.85
C ILE A 891 0.20 -0.61 -36.86
N GLY A 892 1.10 -1.24 -37.60
CA GLY A 892 1.17 -2.72 -37.63
C GLY A 892 1.48 -3.29 -36.24
N ILE A 893 2.63 -2.94 -35.67
CA ILE A 893 3.08 -3.39 -34.35
C ILE A 893 3.60 -2.20 -33.54
N ALA A 894 3.05 -1.98 -32.37
CA ALA A 894 3.42 -0.93 -31.44
C ALA A 894 4.01 -1.48 -30.13
N SER A 895 5.15 -0.98 -29.74
CA SER A 895 5.77 -1.18 -28.43
C SER A 895 5.72 0.12 -27.64
N LYS A 896 5.10 0.09 -26.44
CA LYS A 896 4.90 1.26 -25.60
C LYS A 896 5.52 1.03 -24.21
N ASP A 897 6.00 2.07 -23.55
CA ASP A 897 6.18 2.11 -22.10
C ASP A 897 7.02 0.95 -21.53
N TYR A 898 8.31 0.89 -21.81
CA TYR A 898 9.28 -0.16 -21.45
C TYR A 898 9.01 -1.53 -22.10
N SER A 899 8.00 -1.67 -22.95
CA SER A 899 7.71 -2.96 -23.57
C SER A 899 8.82 -3.39 -24.52
N GLN A 900 9.01 -4.70 -24.63
CA GLN A 900 10.01 -5.34 -25.48
C GLN A 900 9.32 -6.37 -26.38
N LEU A 901 9.36 -6.14 -27.68
CA LEU A 901 8.72 -6.99 -28.66
C LEU A 901 9.76 -7.67 -29.55
N GLU A 902 9.68 -8.99 -29.64
CA GLU A 902 10.48 -9.83 -30.55
C GLU A 902 9.59 -10.28 -31.72
N VAL A 903 10.00 -9.97 -32.93
CA VAL A 903 9.22 -10.21 -34.14
C VAL A 903 9.99 -11.09 -35.12
N THR A 904 9.41 -12.25 -35.50
CA THR A 904 10.04 -13.20 -36.41
C THR A 904 9.03 -13.65 -37.48
N ASP A 905 9.39 -13.53 -38.74
CA ASP A 905 8.57 -13.97 -39.91
C ASP A 905 7.13 -13.40 -39.92
N VAL A 906 7.00 -12.09 -39.66
CA VAL A 906 5.73 -11.37 -39.67
C VAL A 906 5.56 -10.61 -40.99
N ARG A 907 4.36 -10.68 -41.60
CA ARG A 907 4.01 -9.97 -42.83
C ARG A 907 3.11 -8.79 -42.52
N LEU A 908 3.59 -7.59 -42.82
CA LEU A 908 2.82 -6.35 -42.65
C LEU A 908 2.41 -5.79 -44.01
N LYS A 909 1.10 -5.58 -44.23
CA LYS A 909 0.56 -4.99 -45.45
C LYS A 909 -0.45 -3.90 -45.11
N ASN A 910 -0.52 -2.87 -45.96
CA ASN A 910 -1.52 -1.82 -45.82
C ASN A 910 -1.56 -1.18 -44.42
N CYS A 911 -0.39 -0.98 -43.83
CA CYS A 911 -0.21 -0.26 -42.58
C CYS A 911 0.44 1.10 -42.85
N ASP A 912 -0.07 2.18 -42.25
CA ASP A 912 0.51 3.51 -42.42
C ASP A 912 1.90 3.56 -41.80
N TYR A 913 2.08 2.91 -40.63
CA TYR A 913 3.34 2.65 -39.98
C TYR A 913 3.51 1.15 -39.76
N THR A 914 4.67 0.63 -40.11
CA THR A 914 4.96 -0.81 -39.89
C THR A 914 5.22 -1.10 -38.41
N TYR A 915 6.11 -0.30 -37.81
CA TYR A 915 6.51 -0.42 -36.41
C TYR A 915 6.48 0.94 -35.72
N ALA A 916 6.09 0.94 -34.44
CA ALA A 916 6.17 2.11 -33.58
C ALA A 916 6.76 1.73 -32.21
N ALA A 917 7.74 2.49 -31.73
CA ALA A 917 8.28 2.34 -30.38
C ALA A 917 8.30 3.69 -29.68
N PHE A 918 7.52 3.84 -28.62
CA PHE A 918 7.36 5.13 -27.95
C PHE A 918 6.96 5.01 -26.48
N ARG A 919 7.13 6.10 -25.76
CA ARG A 919 6.71 6.26 -24.38
C ARG A 919 5.42 7.08 -24.33
N LYS A 920 4.32 6.44 -23.92
CA LYS A 920 3.01 7.09 -23.73
C LYS A 920 2.87 7.63 -22.30
N LYS A 921 3.38 6.88 -21.33
CA LYS A 921 3.28 7.18 -19.89
C LYS A 921 4.63 7.63 -19.33
N PRO A 922 4.74 8.81 -18.69
CA PRO A 922 6.01 9.36 -18.24
C PRO A 922 6.72 8.57 -17.14
N GLU A 923 5.98 7.77 -16.38
CA GLU A 923 6.49 6.87 -15.35
C GLU A 923 7.23 5.64 -15.89
N TYR A 924 7.06 5.36 -17.18
CA TYR A 924 7.80 4.32 -17.90
C TYR A 924 8.95 4.92 -18.71
N GLY A 925 9.69 4.09 -19.37
CA GLY A 925 10.82 4.47 -20.21
C GLY A 925 10.64 4.09 -21.67
N PRO A 926 11.74 4.16 -22.42
CA PRO A 926 11.73 3.87 -23.85
C PRO A 926 11.37 2.41 -24.11
N ALA A 927 10.69 2.18 -25.24
CA ALA A 927 10.25 0.88 -25.68
C ALA A 927 11.19 0.31 -26.77
N SER A 928 11.10 -1.00 -27.05
CA SER A 928 11.92 -1.63 -28.07
C SER A 928 11.18 -2.66 -28.90
N ILE A 929 11.57 -2.78 -30.17
CA ILE A 929 11.16 -3.84 -31.09
C ILE A 929 12.42 -4.44 -31.73
N THR A 930 12.55 -5.77 -31.73
CA THR A 930 13.61 -6.51 -32.41
C THR A 930 12.99 -7.40 -33.48
N VAL A 931 13.35 -7.16 -34.75
CA VAL A 931 12.85 -7.89 -35.91
C VAL A 931 13.98 -8.76 -36.47
N THR A 932 13.80 -10.08 -36.51
CA THR A 932 14.82 -11.06 -36.95
C THR A 932 14.61 -11.59 -38.36
N SER A 933 13.54 -11.20 -39.06
CA SER A 933 13.26 -11.64 -40.43
C SER A 933 14.17 -10.97 -41.48
N SER A 934 14.24 -11.56 -42.67
CA SER A 934 15.06 -11.09 -43.79
C SER A 934 14.65 -9.67 -44.24
N SER A 935 15.62 -8.84 -44.53
CA SER A 935 15.53 -7.41 -44.82
C SER A 935 14.64 -6.99 -46.00
N GLU A 936 14.18 -7.92 -46.82
CA GLU A 936 13.33 -7.60 -47.99
C GLU A 936 11.85 -7.32 -47.69
N GLN A 937 11.37 -7.66 -46.48
CA GLN A 937 9.95 -7.56 -46.11
C GLN A 937 9.58 -6.29 -45.34
N VAL A 938 10.54 -5.46 -44.94
CA VAL A 938 10.27 -4.29 -44.10
C VAL A 938 10.33 -3.00 -44.93
N LYS A 939 9.33 -2.78 -45.76
CA LYS A 939 9.12 -1.48 -46.41
C LYS A 939 7.96 -0.77 -45.73
N GLY A 940 8.22 0.34 -45.02
CA GLY A 940 7.21 1.17 -44.40
C GLY A 940 7.79 2.24 -43.50
N ARG A 941 6.94 3.19 -43.12
CA ARG A 941 7.32 4.24 -42.14
C ARG A 941 7.38 3.66 -40.75
N MET A 942 8.28 4.18 -39.92
CA MET A 942 8.41 3.81 -38.51
C MET A 942 8.25 5.04 -37.63
N LEU A 943 7.70 4.87 -36.45
CA LEU A 943 7.63 5.89 -35.39
C LEU A 943 8.60 5.54 -34.26
N LEU A 944 9.46 6.47 -33.89
CA LEU A 944 10.46 6.29 -32.83
C LEU A 944 10.48 7.52 -31.91
N ASP A 945 10.04 7.32 -30.70
CA ASP A 945 10.20 8.30 -29.62
C ASP A 945 11.63 8.31 -29.06
N LEU A 946 12.02 9.38 -28.41
CA LEU A 946 13.33 9.58 -27.80
C LEU A 946 13.78 8.34 -27.02
N ASP A 947 15.00 7.87 -27.30
CA ASP A 947 15.65 6.69 -26.71
C ASP A 947 14.98 5.34 -26.98
N SER A 948 13.80 5.30 -27.60
CA SER A 948 13.17 4.05 -28.02
C SER A 948 13.92 3.44 -29.21
N LYS A 949 13.88 2.11 -29.37
CA LYS A 949 14.72 1.37 -30.33
C LYS A 949 13.90 0.46 -31.23
N ILE A 950 14.23 0.45 -32.52
CA ILE A 950 13.79 -0.59 -33.45
C ILE A 950 15.02 -1.19 -34.09
N THR A 951 15.20 -2.49 -33.93
CA THR A 951 16.30 -3.28 -34.52
C THR A 951 15.74 -4.18 -35.61
N ILE A 952 16.25 -4.07 -36.84
CA ILE A 952 15.86 -4.93 -37.98
C ILE A 952 17.12 -5.61 -38.51
N GLY A 953 17.23 -6.90 -38.31
CA GLY A 953 18.48 -7.64 -38.56
C GLY A 953 19.64 -7.06 -37.75
N SER A 954 20.64 -6.55 -38.44
CA SER A 954 21.82 -5.86 -37.82
C SER A 954 21.63 -4.35 -37.67
N LYS A 955 20.59 -3.75 -38.24
CA LYS A 955 20.38 -2.29 -38.23
C LYS A 955 19.59 -1.86 -36.99
N VAL A 956 20.21 -1.03 -36.16
CA VAL A 956 19.57 -0.44 -35.00
C VAL A 956 19.17 1.02 -35.32
N SER A 957 17.90 1.34 -35.12
CA SER A 957 17.40 2.72 -35.18
C SER A 957 17.00 3.18 -33.77
N VAL A 958 17.46 4.34 -33.35
CA VAL A 958 17.15 4.92 -32.02
C VAL A 958 16.48 6.27 -32.24
N GLY A 959 15.39 6.52 -31.53
CA GLY A 959 14.69 7.80 -31.56
C GLY A 959 15.54 8.92 -30.98
N LYS A 960 15.60 10.07 -31.69
CA LYS A 960 16.41 11.24 -31.31
C LYS A 960 15.58 12.40 -30.77
N GLU A 961 14.29 12.35 -31.00
CA GLU A 961 13.35 13.43 -30.64
C GLU A 961 12.16 12.84 -29.90
N LYS A 962 11.59 13.64 -29.01
CA LYS A 962 10.37 13.29 -28.30
C LYS A 962 9.18 13.46 -29.24
N LEU A 963 8.41 12.40 -29.43
CA LEU A 963 7.19 12.45 -30.23
C LEU A 963 6.08 13.20 -29.48
N ASP A 964 5.31 13.97 -30.21
CA ASP A 964 4.03 14.50 -29.72
C ASP A 964 2.95 13.43 -29.90
N ILE A 965 2.83 12.57 -28.89
CA ILE A 965 1.91 11.44 -28.91
C ILE A 965 0.45 11.92 -28.89
N GLU A 966 0.15 13.07 -28.24
CA GLU A 966 -1.21 13.63 -28.21
C GLU A 966 -1.66 14.07 -29.59
N SER A 967 -0.75 14.62 -30.40
CA SER A 967 -1.08 15.03 -31.76
C SER A 967 -1.32 13.85 -32.72
N LEU A 968 -0.71 12.70 -32.46
CA LEU A 968 -0.94 11.47 -33.23
C LEU A 968 -2.36 10.92 -33.06
N TYR A 969 -2.97 11.14 -31.89
CA TYR A 969 -4.32 10.66 -31.56
C TYR A 969 -5.40 11.74 -31.66
N SER A 970 -5.04 13.04 -31.76
CA SER A 970 -6.02 14.15 -31.86
C SER A 970 -6.67 14.27 -33.23
N ASN A 971 -6.14 13.58 -34.25
CA ASN A 971 -6.66 13.58 -35.62
C ASN A 971 -7.48 12.32 -35.97
N GLN A 972 -7.72 11.45 -35.02
CA GLN A 972 -8.64 10.32 -35.11
C GLN A 972 -9.94 10.62 -34.36
#